data_9db89f50584370375d1a91fcda50525d
#
_entry.id   9db89f50584370375d1a91fcda50525d
#
_cell.length_a   1.000
_cell.length_b   1.000
_cell.length_c   1.000
_cell.angle_alpha   90.00
_cell.angle_beta   90.00
_cell.angle_gamma   90.00
#
_symmetry.space_group_name_H-M   'P 1'
#
loop_
_entity.id
_entity.type
_entity.pdbx_description
1 polymer ?
#
loop_
_entity_poly.entity_id
_entity_poly.type
_entity_poly.pdbx_seq_one_letter_code
_entity_poly.pdbx_strand_id
1 'polypeptide(L)'
;MAAPYDVQQVEAYWRHRWETEGVGRVDLDAVDPSDVFVNLVEYPYPSAEGLHVGHVYRYAGVDAYGRYQRMSGTQVFQPIGFDAFGIHTENYALSVGEHPVSLTARTTARFSRQLSRIGCAWDWTRVIDTSRPDYYRWTQWILVRLFEAGLLYRAEAPVIWCPSCLTVLAREQTERDGTVCERCESPVIEKVMTQWFLRMTDYADRLLAGLDDLDWPERAKRLQRQWIGRSEGTEIAFGDLIVFTTRPDTLPAVTFLAVPPGHPAAGGARPHPMTGAEIPVFEADYVVEAYGTGAVMGVPAHDERDRRFAMAQGIATSHAELLDPQAAAAVGAPAVRYRLRDWLISRQRYWGPPIPIIHCAACGPVAVPDDRLPVLLPEIEDFRPAGTGESPLASVHDWVATTCPSCNGPARRETDVSDTFVDSAWYFLRYPSTEFDDRPWDADRTAKVLPVDFYAGGPEHVQRHHLYARFMTMALHDLGLVPFEEPFPRIRIGGLIVKDGAKMSKSRGNVVTPDDYVGTVGADALRCGLLFSAPWEQGGEFTDAAIAGIERFFAKTRRVITGPDREGPHERTLGRSIHAVTDAIERFTFNVAIARLMELLPEVGSADSKRIFVRLLAPFAPHLAEELWHRLGEPFSVHTQPWPQSAASSDDELVDIAVQVDGKLRGSITVPRDASERNTCEVARREVSAVPAVATRVVYVPGRVVNFVTGGR
;
A
#
# COMPACT_ATOMS: atom_id res chain seq x y z
N MET A 1 12.33 -29.73 -39.15
CA MET A 1 12.15 -28.33 -38.72
C MET A 1 11.33 -28.37 -37.44
N ALA A 2 11.82 -27.80 -36.35
CA ALA A 2 11.02 -27.65 -35.11
C ALA A 2 9.77 -26.82 -35.43
N ALA A 3 8.61 -27.20 -34.86
CA ALA A 3 7.37 -26.45 -35.03
C ALA A 3 7.60 -24.98 -34.64
N PRO A 4 6.96 -24.01 -35.32
CA PRO A 4 7.07 -22.61 -34.96
C PRO A 4 6.64 -22.43 -33.52
N TYR A 5 7.30 -21.55 -32.78
CA TYR A 5 6.96 -21.22 -31.39
C TYR A 5 5.65 -20.43 -31.36
N ASP A 6 4.57 -21.08 -30.99
CA ASP A 6 3.27 -20.45 -30.76
C ASP A 6 3.17 -20.07 -29.30
N VAL A 7 3.29 -18.77 -29.02
CA VAL A 7 3.29 -18.23 -27.66
C VAL A 7 2.01 -18.54 -26.90
N GLN A 8 0.85 -18.51 -27.57
CA GLN A 8 -0.44 -18.74 -26.93
C GLN A 8 -0.60 -20.21 -26.49
N GLN A 9 -0.19 -21.13 -27.32
CA GLN A 9 -0.22 -22.58 -27.02
C GLN A 9 0.77 -22.92 -25.91
N VAL A 10 1.99 -22.39 -25.97
CA VAL A 10 3.04 -22.62 -24.95
C VAL A 10 2.63 -22.11 -23.60
N GLU A 11 2.15 -20.86 -23.51
CA GLU A 11 1.71 -20.26 -22.25
C GLU A 11 0.49 -20.99 -21.67
N ALA A 12 -0.49 -21.36 -22.50
CA ALA A 12 -1.66 -22.12 -22.04
C ALA A 12 -1.28 -23.50 -21.51
N TYR A 13 -0.38 -24.20 -22.21
CA TYR A 13 0.10 -25.53 -21.81
C TYR A 13 0.80 -25.49 -20.45
N TRP A 14 1.75 -24.56 -20.25
CA TRP A 14 2.52 -24.49 -19.01
C TRP A 14 1.67 -24.03 -17.82
N ARG A 15 0.77 -23.05 -17.99
CA ARG A 15 -0.17 -22.68 -16.93
C ARG A 15 -1.03 -23.85 -16.46
N HIS A 16 -1.61 -24.59 -17.41
CA HIS A 16 -2.41 -25.77 -17.08
C HIS A 16 -1.58 -26.83 -16.33
N ARG A 17 -0.34 -27.04 -16.76
CA ARG A 17 0.55 -28.01 -16.11
C ARG A 17 0.96 -27.57 -14.71
N TRP A 18 1.32 -26.30 -14.50
CA TRP A 18 1.63 -25.78 -13.17
C TRP A 18 0.45 -25.91 -12.21
N GLU A 19 -0.76 -25.62 -12.68
CA GLU A 19 -1.98 -25.75 -11.88
C GLU A 19 -2.25 -27.21 -11.51
N THR A 20 -2.13 -28.12 -12.46
CA THR A 20 -2.36 -29.57 -12.26
C THR A 20 -1.33 -30.17 -11.30
N GLU A 21 -0.05 -29.81 -11.45
CA GLU A 21 1.06 -30.31 -10.64
C GLU A 21 1.25 -29.52 -9.33
N GLY A 22 0.49 -28.43 -9.12
CA GLY A 22 0.51 -27.64 -7.89
C GLY A 22 1.77 -26.81 -7.65
N VAL A 23 2.44 -26.34 -8.71
CA VAL A 23 3.73 -25.61 -8.60
C VAL A 23 3.66 -24.35 -7.73
N GLY A 24 2.48 -23.73 -7.60
CA GLY A 24 2.25 -22.54 -6.76
C GLY A 24 1.69 -22.84 -5.36
N ARG A 25 1.43 -24.09 -5.01
CA ARG A 25 0.74 -24.48 -3.77
C ARG A 25 1.73 -24.79 -2.65
N VAL A 26 1.30 -24.50 -1.42
CA VAL A 26 2.01 -24.87 -0.18
C VAL A 26 1.05 -25.60 0.72
N ASP A 27 1.46 -26.75 1.24
CA ASP A 27 0.72 -27.45 2.31
C ASP A 27 1.06 -26.81 3.65
N LEU A 28 0.20 -25.88 4.08
CA LEU A 28 0.40 -25.10 5.29
C LEU A 28 0.31 -25.93 6.59
N ASP A 29 -0.20 -27.17 6.55
CA ASP A 29 -0.25 -28.06 7.69
C ASP A 29 1.02 -28.90 7.82
N ALA A 30 1.63 -29.27 6.70
CA ALA A 30 2.80 -30.14 6.66
C ALA A 30 4.14 -29.38 6.61
N VAL A 31 4.16 -28.12 6.17
CA VAL A 31 5.38 -27.33 6.02
C VAL A 31 5.96 -26.91 7.38
N ASP A 32 7.31 -26.88 7.47
CA ASP A 32 7.98 -26.25 8.62
C ASP A 32 7.73 -24.74 8.58
N PRO A 33 7.30 -24.12 9.68
CA PRO A 33 7.06 -22.67 9.74
C PRO A 33 8.25 -21.82 9.29
N SER A 34 9.47 -22.25 9.58
CA SER A 34 10.69 -21.54 9.18
C SER A 34 10.95 -21.54 7.68
N ASP A 35 10.32 -22.45 6.94
CA ASP A 35 10.47 -22.57 5.49
C ASP A 35 9.39 -21.84 4.71
N VAL A 36 8.33 -21.33 5.36
CA VAL A 36 7.26 -20.58 4.70
C VAL A 36 7.69 -19.14 4.46
N PHE A 37 7.40 -18.66 3.27
CA PHE A 37 7.54 -17.25 2.90
C PHE A 37 6.22 -16.73 2.34
N VAL A 38 5.53 -15.88 3.09
CA VAL A 38 4.26 -15.27 2.69
C VAL A 38 4.52 -14.07 1.82
N ASN A 39 4.26 -14.22 0.52
CA ASN A 39 4.46 -13.19 -0.50
C ASN A 39 3.13 -12.62 -0.94
N LEU A 40 2.74 -11.47 -0.38
CA LEU A 40 1.42 -10.91 -0.58
C LEU A 40 1.46 -9.59 -1.36
N VAL A 41 0.46 -9.39 -2.20
CA VAL A 41 0.21 -8.15 -2.91
C VAL A 41 -1.23 -7.68 -2.65
N GLU A 42 -1.45 -6.38 -2.68
CA GLU A 42 -2.81 -5.82 -2.64
C GLU A 42 -3.67 -6.46 -3.75
N TYR A 43 -4.79 -7.03 -3.35
CA TYR A 43 -5.73 -7.62 -4.27
C TYR A 43 -6.53 -6.55 -5.04
N PRO A 44 -7.00 -6.86 -6.27
CA PRO A 44 -7.66 -5.87 -7.11
C PRO A 44 -9.11 -5.61 -6.69
N TYR A 45 -9.56 -4.38 -6.96
CA TYR A 45 -10.98 -4.01 -6.92
C TYR A 45 -11.63 -4.36 -8.27
N PRO A 46 -12.59 -5.32 -8.34
CA PRO A 46 -13.28 -5.65 -9.59
C PRO A 46 -14.35 -4.62 -9.97
N SER A 47 -14.04 -3.34 -9.81
CA SER A 47 -14.88 -2.16 -10.06
C SER A 47 -14.76 -1.60 -11.48
N ALA A 48 -14.25 -2.40 -12.41
CA ALA A 48 -14.00 -2.01 -13.79
C ALA A 48 -14.14 -3.20 -14.75
N GLU A 49 -14.07 -2.96 -16.05
CA GLU A 49 -14.15 -4.01 -17.05
C GLU A 49 -12.94 -4.97 -17.09
N GLY A 50 -11.88 -4.69 -16.36
CA GLY A 50 -10.71 -5.56 -16.29
C GLY A 50 -9.50 -4.85 -15.69
N LEU A 51 -8.39 -5.60 -15.60
CA LEU A 51 -7.09 -5.11 -15.21
C LEU A 51 -6.52 -4.14 -16.27
N HIS A 52 -5.66 -3.24 -15.84
CA HIS A 52 -4.78 -2.47 -16.71
C HIS A 52 -3.31 -2.87 -16.49
N VAL A 53 -2.42 -2.49 -17.40
CA VAL A 53 -0.99 -2.88 -17.34
C VAL A 53 -0.28 -2.45 -16.06
N GLY A 54 -0.77 -1.43 -15.36
CA GLY A 54 -0.25 -1.05 -14.03
C GLY A 54 -0.46 -2.13 -12.97
N HIS A 55 -1.54 -2.91 -13.02
CA HIS A 55 -1.72 -4.09 -12.17
C HIS A 55 -0.71 -5.17 -12.55
N VAL A 56 -0.54 -5.44 -13.86
CA VAL A 56 0.44 -6.45 -14.34
C VAL A 56 1.85 -6.11 -13.90
N TYR A 57 2.24 -4.83 -13.97
CA TYR A 57 3.54 -4.36 -13.49
C TYR A 57 3.78 -4.71 -12.02
N ARG A 58 2.82 -4.44 -11.16
CA ARG A 58 2.90 -4.71 -9.73
C ARG A 58 2.96 -6.22 -9.47
N TYR A 59 2.03 -6.97 -10.06
CA TYR A 59 1.92 -8.42 -9.86
C TYR A 59 3.13 -9.17 -10.43
N ALA A 60 3.63 -8.77 -11.59
CA ALA A 60 4.82 -9.38 -12.19
C ALA A 60 6.08 -9.18 -11.32
N GLY A 61 6.23 -8.02 -10.66
CA GLY A 61 7.34 -7.77 -9.74
C GLY A 61 7.28 -8.63 -8.48
N VAL A 62 6.10 -8.73 -7.88
CA VAL A 62 5.88 -9.59 -6.69
C VAL A 62 6.07 -11.07 -7.04
N ASP A 63 5.54 -11.51 -8.18
CA ASP A 63 5.70 -12.89 -8.65
C ASP A 63 7.16 -13.21 -8.97
N ALA A 64 7.89 -12.28 -9.60
CA ALA A 64 9.33 -12.47 -9.87
C ALA A 64 10.12 -12.66 -8.57
N TYR A 65 9.82 -11.87 -7.54
CA TYR A 65 10.43 -12.02 -6.22
C TYR A 65 10.02 -13.35 -5.55
N GLY A 66 8.75 -13.73 -5.61
CA GLY A 66 8.26 -15.00 -5.06
C GLY A 66 8.88 -16.22 -5.74
N ARG A 67 9.05 -16.20 -7.08
CA ARG A 67 9.75 -17.28 -7.80
C ARG A 67 11.22 -17.37 -7.42
N TYR A 68 11.89 -16.24 -7.26
CA TYR A 68 13.26 -16.20 -6.76
C TYR A 68 13.35 -16.81 -5.34
N GLN A 69 12.47 -16.44 -4.42
CA GLN A 69 12.44 -17.00 -3.06
C GLN A 69 12.21 -18.53 -3.08
N ARG A 70 11.27 -19.01 -3.90
CA ARG A 70 11.04 -20.45 -4.07
C ARG A 70 12.26 -21.18 -4.58
N MET A 71 12.91 -20.65 -5.59
CA MET A 71 14.15 -21.22 -6.14
C MET A 71 15.33 -21.10 -5.16
N SER A 72 15.27 -20.16 -4.20
CA SER A 72 16.24 -20.02 -3.12
C SER A 72 15.99 -20.99 -1.94
N GLY A 73 14.92 -21.80 -1.99
CA GLY A 73 14.66 -22.89 -1.07
C GLY A 73 13.49 -22.68 -0.11
N THR A 74 12.78 -21.54 -0.17
CA THR A 74 11.61 -21.31 0.69
C THR A 74 10.32 -21.85 0.06
N GLN A 75 9.32 -22.19 0.89
CA GLN A 75 7.98 -22.54 0.46
C GLN A 75 7.14 -21.26 0.35
N VAL A 76 6.98 -20.76 -0.87
CA VAL A 76 6.32 -19.46 -1.08
C VAL A 76 4.81 -19.62 -1.11
N PHE A 77 4.13 -19.07 -0.11
CA PHE A 77 2.68 -18.91 -0.05
C PHE A 77 2.28 -17.57 -0.68
N GLN A 78 1.63 -17.62 -1.84
CA GLN A 78 1.28 -16.45 -2.65
C GLN A 78 -0.20 -16.51 -3.05
N PRO A 79 -1.14 -16.18 -2.14
CA PRO A 79 -2.57 -16.17 -2.44
C PRO A 79 -2.99 -14.91 -3.21
N ILE A 80 -4.22 -14.95 -3.74
CA ILE A 80 -4.87 -13.81 -4.41
C ILE A 80 -6.37 -13.79 -4.08
N GLY A 81 -7.01 -12.63 -4.22
CA GLY A 81 -8.44 -12.46 -4.00
C GLY A 81 -8.99 -11.21 -4.67
N PHE A 82 -10.19 -10.80 -4.24
CA PHE A 82 -10.91 -9.66 -4.81
C PHE A 82 -11.54 -8.82 -3.71
N ASP A 83 -11.21 -7.52 -3.71
CA ASP A 83 -11.89 -6.53 -2.89
C ASP A 83 -13.15 -6.07 -3.63
N ALA A 84 -14.23 -6.84 -3.49
CA ALA A 84 -15.38 -6.77 -4.38
C ALA A 84 -16.50 -5.87 -3.88
N PHE A 85 -16.54 -5.55 -2.59
CA PHE A 85 -17.45 -4.57 -2.01
C PHE A 85 -17.01 -3.12 -2.28
N GLY A 86 -17.84 -2.19 -1.87
CA GLY A 86 -17.54 -0.77 -1.78
C GLY A 86 -18.13 0.09 -2.90
N ILE A 87 -18.02 1.38 -2.67
CA ILE A 87 -18.66 2.43 -3.48
C ILE A 87 -18.14 2.46 -4.93
N HIS A 88 -16.91 2.03 -5.20
CA HIS A 88 -16.37 2.00 -6.55
C HIS A 88 -17.14 1.01 -7.42
N THR A 89 -17.39 -0.19 -6.91
CA THR A 89 -18.19 -1.22 -7.60
C THR A 89 -19.62 -0.77 -7.75
N GLU A 90 -20.23 -0.20 -6.69
CA GLU A 90 -21.61 0.29 -6.74
C GLU A 90 -21.79 1.44 -7.75
N ASN A 91 -20.88 2.43 -7.76
CA ASN A 91 -20.93 3.52 -8.74
C ASN A 91 -20.74 3.01 -10.18
N TYR A 92 -19.89 2.00 -10.36
CA TYR A 92 -19.73 1.38 -11.67
C TYR A 92 -21.01 0.64 -12.08
N ALA A 93 -21.66 -0.08 -11.18
CA ALA A 93 -22.95 -0.73 -11.39
C ALA A 93 -24.03 0.27 -11.83
N LEU A 94 -24.13 1.41 -11.12
CA LEU A 94 -25.05 2.50 -11.48
C LEU A 94 -24.74 3.07 -12.87
N SER A 95 -23.46 3.23 -13.24
CA SER A 95 -23.06 3.81 -14.51
C SER A 95 -23.36 2.92 -15.72
N VAL A 96 -23.38 1.60 -15.53
CA VAL A 96 -23.66 0.63 -16.60
C VAL A 96 -25.09 0.08 -16.54
N GLY A 97 -25.88 0.46 -15.52
CA GLY A 97 -27.25 0.01 -15.34
C GLY A 97 -27.38 -1.47 -14.98
N GLU A 98 -26.39 -2.02 -14.30
CA GLU A 98 -26.35 -3.42 -13.87
C GLU A 98 -26.39 -3.50 -12.33
N HIS A 99 -27.05 -4.52 -11.78
CA HIS A 99 -27.07 -4.72 -10.32
C HIS A 99 -25.68 -5.12 -9.79
N PRO A 100 -25.20 -4.60 -8.63
CA PRO A 100 -23.83 -4.84 -8.15
C PRO A 100 -23.52 -6.34 -7.93
N VAL A 101 -24.48 -7.17 -7.58
CA VAL A 101 -24.29 -8.63 -7.45
C VAL A 101 -23.88 -9.27 -8.77
N SER A 102 -24.64 -9.03 -9.86
CA SER A 102 -24.34 -9.58 -11.19
C SER A 102 -23.07 -8.97 -11.78
N LEU A 103 -22.91 -7.65 -11.62
CA LEU A 103 -21.69 -6.95 -12.06
C LEU A 103 -20.46 -7.55 -11.41
N THR A 104 -20.45 -7.68 -10.09
CA THR A 104 -19.30 -8.20 -9.34
C THR A 104 -18.95 -9.62 -9.77
N ALA A 105 -19.95 -10.50 -9.89
CA ALA A 105 -19.72 -11.87 -10.38
C ALA A 105 -19.07 -11.89 -11.77
N ARG A 106 -19.52 -11.04 -12.69
CA ARG A 106 -19.00 -10.91 -14.06
C ARG A 106 -17.58 -10.34 -14.08
N THR A 107 -17.35 -9.26 -13.34
CA THR A 107 -16.05 -8.59 -13.31
C THR A 107 -15.00 -9.43 -12.59
N THR A 108 -15.33 -10.05 -11.45
CA THR A 108 -14.43 -10.98 -10.73
C THR A 108 -14.03 -12.15 -11.62
N ALA A 109 -14.96 -12.76 -12.35
CA ALA A 109 -14.64 -13.83 -13.30
C ALA A 109 -13.71 -13.35 -14.43
N ARG A 110 -13.85 -12.11 -14.91
CA ARG A 110 -12.94 -11.54 -15.90
C ARG A 110 -11.54 -11.29 -15.32
N PHE A 111 -11.47 -10.69 -14.13
CA PHE A 111 -10.20 -10.46 -13.43
C PHE A 111 -9.47 -11.77 -13.16
N SER A 112 -10.17 -12.81 -12.70
CA SER A 112 -9.59 -14.14 -12.50
C SER A 112 -8.94 -14.69 -13.78
N ARG A 113 -9.63 -14.59 -14.92
CA ARG A 113 -9.06 -15.01 -16.21
C ARG A 113 -7.83 -14.21 -16.60
N GLN A 114 -7.84 -12.89 -16.40
CA GLN A 114 -6.69 -12.03 -16.69
C GLN A 114 -5.50 -12.34 -15.76
N LEU A 115 -5.75 -12.48 -14.45
CA LEU A 115 -4.75 -12.86 -13.45
C LEU A 115 -4.11 -14.23 -13.75
N SER A 116 -4.90 -15.20 -14.16
CA SER A 116 -4.38 -16.50 -14.60
C SER A 116 -3.50 -16.35 -15.84
N ARG A 117 -3.94 -15.56 -16.83
CA ARG A 117 -3.22 -15.41 -18.11
C ARG A 117 -1.87 -14.69 -17.98
N ILE A 118 -1.69 -13.80 -17.00
CA ILE A 118 -0.38 -13.14 -16.77
C ILE A 118 0.67 -14.08 -16.15
N GLY A 119 0.29 -15.30 -15.77
CA GLY A 119 1.21 -16.38 -15.39
C GLY A 119 1.90 -16.21 -14.04
N CYS A 120 1.30 -15.46 -13.10
CA CYS A 120 1.78 -15.41 -11.73
C CYS A 120 1.49 -16.73 -11.00
N ALA A 121 2.38 -17.12 -10.08
CA ALA A 121 2.29 -18.36 -9.32
C ALA A 121 1.35 -18.24 -8.12
N TRP A 122 0.10 -17.83 -8.38
CA TRP A 122 -0.93 -17.72 -7.34
C TRP A 122 -1.37 -19.08 -6.82
N ASP A 123 -1.60 -19.15 -5.51
CA ASP A 123 -2.33 -20.29 -4.92
C ASP A 123 -3.85 -20.09 -5.13
N TRP A 124 -4.36 -20.58 -6.24
CA TRP A 124 -5.79 -20.50 -6.58
C TRP A 124 -6.70 -21.32 -5.68
N THR A 125 -6.17 -22.14 -4.78
CA THR A 125 -6.97 -22.87 -3.79
C THR A 125 -7.36 -22.00 -2.60
N ARG A 126 -6.73 -20.81 -2.46
CA ARG A 126 -6.87 -19.88 -1.35
C ARG A 126 -7.45 -18.52 -1.79
N VAL A 127 -8.39 -18.54 -2.73
CA VAL A 127 -9.03 -17.31 -3.23
C VAL A 127 -10.07 -16.79 -2.24
N ILE A 128 -10.09 -15.49 -2.03
CA ILE A 128 -11.15 -14.80 -1.28
C ILE A 128 -11.87 -13.77 -2.17
N ASP A 129 -13.14 -13.52 -1.87
CA ASP A 129 -13.97 -12.47 -2.46
C ASP A 129 -14.74 -11.81 -1.32
N THR A 130 -14.47 -10.54 -1.05
CA THR A 130 -15.01 -9.83 0.11
C THR A 130 -16.52 -9.69 0.07
N SER A 131 -17.15 -9.75 -1.12
CA SER A 131 -18.61 -9.63 -1.26
C SER A 131 -19.38 -10.93 -1.00
N ARG A 132 -18.68 -12.03 -0.78
CA ARG A 132 -19.32 -13.32 -0.49
C ARG A 132 -19.68 -13.45 0.98
N PRO A 133 -20.86 -14.04 1.31
CA PRO A 133 -21.29 -14.27 2.69
C PRO A 133 -20.32 -15.08 3.54
N ASP A 134 -19.59 -16.02 2.93
CA ASP A 134 -18.56 -16.85 3.58
C ASP A 134 -17.30 -16.05 3.99
N TYR A 135 -17.09 -14.86 3.40
CA TYR A 135 -16.06 -13.92 3.79
C TYR A 135 -16.60 -12.84 4.74
N TYR A 136 -17.61 -12.05 4.33
CA TYR A 136 -18.03 -10.90 5.13
C TYR A 136 -18.71 -11.26 6.45
N ARG A 137 -19.15 -12.51 6.63
CA ARG A 137 -19.51 -13.06 7.94
C ARG A 137 -18.42 -12.78 8.98
N TRP A 138 -17.18 -12.92 8.57
CA TRP A 138 -16.04 -12.74 9.46
C TRP A 138 -15.65 -11.28 9.66
N THR A 139 -15.84 -10.43 8.67
CA THR A 139 -15.79 -8.98 8.87
C THR A 139 -16.82 -8.55 9.92
N GLN A 140 -18.05 -9.06 9.83
CA GLN A 140 -19.09 -8.79 10.81
C GLN A 140 -18.72 -9.33 12.20
N TRP A 141 -18.18 -10.53 12.28
CA TRP A 141 -17.72 -11.12 13.53
C TRP A 141 -16.64 -10.25 14.20
N ILE A 142 -15.68 -9.76 13.44
CA ILE A 142 -14.65 -8.83 13.92
C ILE A 142 -15.31 -7.54 14.45
N LEU A 143 -16.25 -6.96 13.72
CA LEU A 143 -16.95 -5.76 14.17
C LEU A 143 -17.72 -6.01 15.49
N VAL A 144 -18.31 -7.18 15.68
CA VAL A 144 -18.94 -7.57 16.96
C VAL A 144 -17.89 -7.60 18.09
N ARG A 145 -16.73 -8.26 17.87
CA ARG A 145 -15.65 -8.29 18.88
C ARG A 145 -15.16 -6.89 19.25
N LEU A 146 -14.96 -6.02 18.25
CA LEU A 146 -14.56 -4.63 18.48
C LEU A 146 -15.64 -3.81 19.21
N PHE A 147 -16.92 -4.08 18.94
CA PHE A 147 -18.03 -3.44 19.65
C PHE A 147 -18.08 -3.87 21.13
N GLU A 148 -17.95 -5.17 21.39
CA GLU A 148 -17.91 -5.72 22.76
C GLU A 148 -16.73 -5.20 23.57
N ALA A 149 -15.60 -4.93 22.92
CA ALA A 149 -14.41 -4.32 23.51
C ALA A 149 -14.53 -2.77 23.67
N GLY A 150 -15.60 -2.15 23.18
CA GLY A 150 -15.77 -0.69 23.21
C GLY A 150 -14.92 0.06 22.19
N LEU A 151 -14.26 -0.64 21.27
CA LEU A 151 -13.46 -0.05 20.18
C LEU A 151 -14.33 0.41 19.01
N LEU A 152 -15.47 -0.23 18.76
CA LEU A 152 -16.50 0.24 17.85
C LEU A 152 -17.58 0.98 18.63
N TYR A 153 -17.83 2.24 18.29
CA TYR A 153 -18.82 3.06 18.96
C TYR A 153 -19.61 3.94 17.99
N ARG A 154 -20.77 4.41 18.43
CA ARG A 154 -21.65 5.30 17.67
C ARG A 154 -21.71 6.68 18.32
N ALA A 155 -21.51 7.72 17.54
CA ALA A 155 -21.57 9.09 18.03
C ALA A 155 -22.15 10.05 16.98
N GLU A 156 -22.76 11.12 17.45
CA GLU A 156 -23.05 12.30 16.62
C GLU A 156 -21.79 13.13 16.50
N ALA A 157 -21.36 13.40 15.26
CA ALA A 157 -20.14 14.14 14.98
C ALA A 157 -20.25 14.90 13.66
N PRO A 158 -19.49 16.00 13.50
CA PRO A 158 -19.27 16.60 12.19
C PRO A 158 -18.46 15.63 11.32
N VAL A 159 -19.02 15.25 10.17
CA VAL A 159 -18.43 14.31 9.23
C VAL A 159 -18.33 14.93 7.85
N ILE A 160 -17.36 14.46 7.06
CA ILE A 160 -17.19 14.87 5.67
C ILE A 160 -18.24 14.17 4.81
N TRP A 161 -19.11 14.94 4.18
CA TRP A 161 -20.13 14.45 3.27
C TRP A 161 -19.82 14.81 1.82
N CYS A 162 -19.87 13.82 0.93
CA CYS A 162 -19.80 14.06 -0.52
C CYS A 162 -21.21 14.18 -1.11
N PRO A 163 -21.62 15.37 -1.60
CA PRO A 163 -22.95 15.57 -2.19
C PRO A 163 -23.17 14.81 -3.51
N SER A 164 -22.09 14.50 -4.22
CA SER A 164 -22.14 13.76 -5.48
C SER A 164 -22.21 12.25 -5.26
N CYS A 165 -21.40 11.73 -4.30
CA CYS A 165 -21.43 10.31 -3.95
C CYS A 165 -22.57 9.97 -2.97
N LEU A 166 -23.23 10.94 -2.38
CA LEU A 166 -24.35 10.81 -1.43
C LEU A 166 -24.00 9.91 -0.23
N THR A 167 -22.81 10.10 0.33
CA THR A 167 -22.31 9.33 1.48
C THR A 167 -21.26 10.10 2.26
N VAL A 168 -21.00 9.67 3.49
CA VAL A 168 -19.88 10.16 4.30
C VAL A 168 -18.55 9.60 3.80
N LEU A 169 -17.48 10.32 4.08
CA LEU A 169 -16.11 9.95 3.77
C LEU A 169 -15.28 9.96 5.06
N ALA A 170 -14.39 8.99 5.20
CA ALA A 170 -13.27 9.14 6.11
C ALA A 170 -12.32 10.22 5.58
N ARG A 171 -11.57 10.88 6.47
CA ARG A 171 -10.65 11.94 6.07
C ARG A 171 -9.62 11.47 5.05
N GLU A 172 -9.17 10.22 5.17
CA GLU A 172 -8.24 9.55 4.27
C GLU A 172 -8.78 9.39 2.84
N GLN A 173 -10.09 9.52 2.65
CA GLN A 173 -10.80 9.43 1.37
C GLN A 173 -11.07 10.81 0.74
N THR A 174 -10.34 11.83 1.21
CA THR A 174 -10.38 13.18 0.66
C THR A 174 -9.02 13.63 0.16
N GLU A 175 -9.02 14.58 -0.77
CA GLU A 175 -7.85 15.24 -1.33
C GLU A 175 -7.88 16.75 -1.05
N ARG A 176 -6.80 17.45 -1.38
CA ARG A 176 -6.67 18.91 -1.22
C ARG A 176 -7.05 19.38 0.19
N ASP A 177 -6.39 18.76 1.20
CA ASP A 177 -6.58 19.08 2.61
C ASP A 177 -8.02 18.87 3.13
N GLY A 178 -8.73 17.91 2.57
CA GLY A 178 -10.07 17.54 3.03
C GLY A 178 -11.22 18.24 2.32
N THR A 179 -10.95 18.97 1.23
CA THR A 179 -11.97 19.78 0.54
C THR A 179 -12.58 19.11 -0.69
N VAL A 180 -11.99 18.01 -1.18
CA VAL A 180 -12.41 17.34 -2.41
C VAL A 180 -12.52 15.83 -2.18
N CYS A 181 -13.58 15.23 -2.72
CA CYS A 181 -13.76 13.78 -2.72
C CYS A 181 -12.73 13.13 -3.65
N GLU A 182 -11.96 12.15 -3.15
CA GLU A 182 -10.95 11.42 -3.93
C GLU A 182 -11.53 10.65 -5.14
N ARG A 183 -12.83 10.31 -5.08
CA ARG A 183 -13.51 9.43 -6.05
C ARG A 183 -14.13 10.17 -7.21
N CYS A 184 -14.86 11.26 -6.91
CA CYS A 184 -15.63 12.01 -7.92
C CYS A 184 -15.10 13.42 -8.15
N GLU A 185 -14.04 13.83 -7.44
CA GLU A 185 -13.39 15.14 -7.51
C GLU A 185 -14.35 16.31 -7.18
N SER A 186 -15.53 16.02 -6.64
CA SER A 186 -16.50 17.05 -6.24
C SER A 186 -16.09 17.66 -4.90
N PRO A 187 -16.40 18.96 -4.67
CA PRO A 187 -16.27 19.57 -3.36
C PRO A 187 -17.09 18.81 -2.31
N VAL A 188 -16.50 18.63 -1.12
CA VAL A 188 -17.20 18.02 0.02
C VAL A 188 -17.68 19.10 0.97
N ILE A 189 -18.67 18.74 1.81
CA ILE A 189 -19.21 19.61 2.85
C ILE A 189 -19.12 18.91 4.22
N GLU A 190 -19.14 19.69 5.27
CA GLU A 190 -19.30 19.16 6.63
C GLU A 190 -20.79 19.01 6.94
N LYS A 191 -21.17 17.90 7.58
CA LYS A 191 -22.54 17.60 8.00
C LYS A 191 -22.52 16.91 9.35
N VAL A 192 -23.33 17.34 10.30
CA VAL A 192 -23.47 16.64 11.58
C VAL A 192 -24.35 15.42 11.38
N MET A 193 -23.83 14.24 11.71
CA MET A 193 -24.52 12.96 11.55
C MET A 193 -24.12 11.99 12.65
N THR A 194 -25.03 11.11 13.03
CA THR A 194 -24.73 10.01 13.95
C THR A 194 -24.17 8.84 13.16
N GLN A 195 -22.90 8.47 13.42
CA GLN A 195 -22.12 7.53 12.63
C GLN A 195 -21.35 6.53 13.51
N TRP A 196 -20.84 5.46 12.90
CA TRP A 196 -20.00 4.47 13.56
C TRP A 196 -18.52 4.74 13.34
N PHE A 197 -17.76 4.65 14.43
CA PHE A 197 -16.32 4.92 14.48
C PHE A 197 -15.57 3.78 15.16
N LEU A 198 -14.36 3.52 14.67
CA LEU A 198 -13.36 2.70 15.36
C LEU A 198 -12.34 3.61 16.07
N ARG A 199 -12.02 3.31 17.34
CA ARG A 199 -11.12 4.09 18.21
C ARG A 199 -9.66 3.96 17.80
N MET A 200 -9.34 4.39 16.60
CA MET A 200 -7.97 4.33 16.06
C MET A 200 -7.02 5.27 16.80
N THR A 201 -7.54 6.36 17.38
CA THR A 201 -6.75 7.34 18.14
C THR A 201 -6.13 6.75 19.40
N ASP A 202 -6.77 5.77 20.02
CA ASP A 202 -6.23 5.07 21.21
C ASP A 202 -4.94 4.31 20.90
N TYR A 203 -4.68 4.01 19.62
CA TYR A 203 -3.50 3.30 19.13
C TYR A 203 -2.43 4.22 18.52
N ALA A 204 -2.62 5.52 18.54
CA ALA A 204 -1.77 6.49 17.85
C ALA A 204 -0.28 6.38 18.23
N ASP A 205 0.05 6.25 19.51
CA ASP A 205 1.43 6.10 19.99
C ASP A 205 2.05 4.76 19.58
N ARG A 206 1.28 3.66 19.64
CA ARG A 206 1.74 2.33 19.21
C ARG A 206 1.97 2.29 17.69
N LEU A 207 1.05 2.89 16.91
CA LEU A 207 1.19 3.02 15.47
C LEU A 207 2.44 3.84 15.09
N LEU A 208 2.82 4.85 15.88
CA LEU A 208 4.05 5.61 15.67
C LEU A 208 5.30 4.81 16.05
N ALA A 209 5.30 4.21 17.25
CA ALA A 209 6.43 3.46 17.76
C ALA A 209 6.77 2.25 16.87
N GLY A 210 5.77 1.48 16.44
CA GLY A 210 5.97 0.32 15.58
C GLY A 210 6.63 0.64 14.24
N LEU A 211 6.55 1.89 13.74
CA LEU A 211 7.19 2.27 12.48
C LEU A 211 8.72 2.13 12.52
N ASP A 212 9.34 2.23 13.67
CA ASP A 212 10.80 2.21 13.77
C ASP A 212 11.37 0.81 13.46
N ASP A 213 10.65 -0.23 13.83
CA ASP A 213 11.06 -1.63 13.66
C ASP A 213 10.69 -2.23 12.28
N LEU A 214 9.86 -1.54 11.48
CA LEU A 214 9.42 -2.04 10.17
C LEU A 214 10.47 -1.81 9.07
N ASP A 215 10.69 -2.82 8.21
CA ASP A 215 11.47 -2.67 6.95
C ASP A 215 10.57 -2.05 5.86
N TRP A 216 10.22 -0.80 6.07
CA TRP A 216 9.41 0.00 5.16
C TRP A 216 10.24 1.10 4.52
N PRO A 217 9.94 1.51 3.26
CA PRO A 217 10.57 2.69 2.67
C PRO A 217 10.39 3.93 3.57
N GLU A 218 11.48 4.69 3.79
CA GLU A 218 11.45 5.87 4.66
C GLU A 218 10.39 6.90 4.25
N ARG A 219 10.07 6.97 2.95
CA ARG A 219 8.98 7.79 2.47
C ARG A 219 7.62 7.34 3.04
N ALA A 220 7.37 6.03 3.10
CA ALA A 220 6.12 5.49 3.65
C ALA A 220 6.02 5.74 5.16
N LYS A 221 7.10 5.46 5.92
CA LYS A 221 7.15 5.75 7.36
C LYS A 221 6.89 7.25 7.64
N ARG A 222 7.54 8.14 6.88
CA ARG A 222 7.34 9.60 7.01
C ARG A 222 5.90 10.01 6.73
N LEU A 223 5.26 9.44 5.70
CA LEU A 223 3.85 9.73 5.37
C LEU A 223 2.91 9.30 6.51
N GLN A 224 3.12 8.12 7.12
CA GLN A 224 2.32 7.70 8.26
C GLN A 224 2.57 8.57 9.50
N ARG A 225 3.85 8.88 9.82
CA ARG A 225 4.17 9.81 10.94
C ARG A 225 3.50 11.18 10.76
N GLN A 226 3.55 11.73 9.54
CA GLN A 226 2.89 12.99 9.23
C GLN A 226 1.36 12.90 9.31
N TRP A 227 0.78 11.77 8.92
CA TRP A 227 -0.66 11.56 8.98
C TRP A 227 -1.17 11.43 10.42
N ILE A 228 -0.50 10.62 11.23
CA ILE A 228 -0.80 10.48 12.66
C ILE A 228 -0.58 11.82 13.35
N GLY A 229 0.48 12.55 12.99
CA GLY A 229 0.68 13.96 13.34
C GLY A 229 0.72 14.20 14.82
N ARG A 230 1.55 13.45 15.57
CA ARG A 230 1.79 13.64 17.00
C ARG A 230 2.43 15.00 17.25
N SER A 231 1.81 15.79 18.13
CA SER A 231 2.30 17.09 18.54
C SER A 231 2.37 17.17 20.07
N GLU A 232 3.54 17.47 20.57
CA GLU A 232 3.76 17.78 22.00
C GLU A 232 3.63 19.27 22.20
N GLY A 233 2.90 19.68 23.23
CA GLY A 233 2.64 21.08 23.48
C GLY A 233 2.08 21.30 24.89
N THR A 234 1.44 22.45 25.07
CA THR A 234 0.89 22.88 26.33
C THR A 234 -0.57 23.29 26.17
N GLU A 235 -1.42 22.82 27.06
CA GLU A 235 -2.78 23.33 27.20
C GLU A 235 -2.79 24.51 28.16
N ILE A 236 -3.29 25.65 27.67
CA ILE A 236 -3.34 26.90 28.39
C ILE A 236 -4.80 27.32 28.52
N ALA A 237 -5.23 27.61 29.75
CA ALA A 237 -6.60 28.06 30.04
C ALA A 237 -6.72 29.58 29.93
N PHE A 238 -7.60 30.04 29.05
CA PHE A 238 -8.09 31.40 28.96
C PHE A 238 -9.52 31.41 29.54
N GLY A 239 -9.64 31.49 30.88
CA GLY A 239 -10.91 31.29 31.55
C GLY A 239 -11.46 29.88 31.37
N ASP A 240 -12.64 29.76 30.76
CA ASP A 240 -13.29 28.50 30.41
C ASP A 240 -12.85 27.93 29.04
N LEU A 241 -12.06 28.70 28.28
CA LEU A 241 -11.58 28.28 26.97
C LEU A 241 -10.14 27.73 27.07
N ILE A 242 -9.94 26.48 26.73
CA ILE A 242 -8.61 25.82 26.70
C ILE A 242 -8.03 25.89 25.30
N VAL A 243 -6.78 26.29 25.19
CA VAL A 243 -6.01 26.37 23.93
C VAL A 243 -4.84 25.41 24.00
N PHE A 244 -4.65 24.61 22.96
CA PHE A 244 -3.42 23.80 22.79
C PHE A 244 -2.44 24.55 21.89
N THR A 245 -1.18 24.64 22.31
CA THR A 245 -0.11 25.26 21.53
C THR A 245 1.21 24.48 21.64
N THR A 246 1.95 24.39 20.54
CA THR A 246 3.34 23.89 20.50
C THR A 246 4.36 25.01 20.78
N ARG A 247 3.88 26.27 20.92
CA ARG A 247 4.67 27.46 21.15
C ARG A 247 4.19 28.25 22.39
N PRO A 248 4.22 27.62 23.59
CA PRO A 248 3.81 28.28 24.81
C PRO A 248 4.65 29.53 25.13
N ASP A 249 5.87 29.62 24.62
CA ASP A 249 6.78 30.75 24.70
C ASP A 249 6.17 32.06 24.12
N THR A 250 5.26 31.93 23.15
CA THR A 250 4.61 33.07 22.49
C THR A 250 3.41 33.65 23.28
N LEU A 251 3.03 33.09 24.44
CA LEU A 251 1.88 33.48 25.21
C LEU A 251 1.82 34.98 25.49
N PRO A 252 2.93 35.71 25.85
CA PRO A 252 2.89 37.13 26.08
C PRO A 252 2.48 37.98 24.86
N ALA A 253 2.63 37.44 23.67
CA ALA A 253 2.34 38.13 22.40
C ALA A 253 0.94 37.83 21.85
N VAL A 254 0.09 37.10 22.61
CA VAL A 254 -1.29 36.78 22.20
C VAL A 254 -2.13 38.04 22.13
N THR A 255 -2.82 38.25 21.02
CA THR A 255 -3.68 39.41 20.80
C THR A 255 -5.14 39.06 20.53
N PHE A 256 -5.42 37.83 20.20
CA PHE A 256 -6.77 37.29 20.01
C PHE A 256 -6.81 35.80 20.27
N LEU A 257 -8.01 35.26 20.49
CA LEU A 257 -8.31 33.83 20.41
C LEU A 257 -9.15 33.59 19.18
N ALA A 258 -8.96 32.46 18.50
CA ALA A 258 -9.77 32.06 17.36
C ALA A 258 -10.48 30.73 17.66
N VAL A 259 -11.74 30.64 17.25
CA VAL A 259 -12.62 29.47 17.38
C VAL A 259 -13.31 29.20 16.06
N PRO A 260 -13.85 27.98 15.81
CA PRO A 260 -14.60 27.68 14.59
C PRO A 260 -15.82 28.56 14.43
N PRO A 261 -16.35 28.77 13.21
CA PRO A 261 -17.63 29.43 12.98
C PRO A 261 -18.79 28.78 13.76
N GLY A 262 -19.63 29.62 14.41
CA GLY A 262 -20.75 29.15 15.22
C GLY A 262 -20.37 28.71 16.64
N HIS A 263 -19.12 28.83 17.06
CA HIS A 263 -18.70 28.48 18.42
C HIS A 263 -19.28 29.46 19.45
N PRO A 264 -19.84 28.99 20.60
CA PRO A 264 -20.55 29.85 21.55
C PRO A 264 -19.65 30.89 22.22
N ALA A 265 -18.34 30.74 22.22
CA ALA A 265 -17.41 31.74 22.77
C ALA A 265 -17.10 32.90 21.81
N ALA A 266 -17.52 32.83 20.55
CA ALA A 266 -17.25 33.85 19.53
C ALA A 266 -17.90 35.17 19.89
N GLY A 267 -17.20 36.27 19.55
CA GLY A 267 -17.66 37.64 19.87
C GLY A 267 -17.52 38.04 21.34
N GLY A 268 -17.04 37.14 22.19
CA GLY A 268 -16.72 37.42 23.61
C GLY A 268 -15.25 37.79 23.82
N ALA A 269 -14.82 37.80 25.08
CA ALA A 269 -13.42 37.92 25.47
C ALA A 269 -13.09 36.93 26.59
N ARG A 270 -11.80 36.63 26.78
CA ARG A 270 -11.31 35.77 27.86
C ARG A 270 -10.07 36.37 28.51
N PRO A 271 -9.90 36.19 29.81
CA PRO A 271 -8.75 36.76 30.51
C PRO A 271 -7.45 36.06 30.06
N HIS A 272 -6.46 36.87 29.75
CA HIS A 272 -5.10 36.39 29.49
C HIS A 272 -4.50 35.79 30.78
N PRO A 273 -4.01 34.55 30.79
CA PRO A 273 -3.64 33.84 32.02
C PRO A 273 -2.49 34.50 32.82
N MET A 274 -1.62 35.26 32.15
CA MET A 274 -0.52 35.95 32.83
C MET A 274 -0.83 37.37 33.26
N THR A 275 -1.64 38.10 32.47
CA THR A 275 -1.82 39.55 32.65
C THR A 275 -3.21 39.90 33.13
N GLY A 276 -4.18 39.01 33.01
CA GLY A 276 -5.59 39.28 33.27
C GLY A 276 -6.28 40.19 32.23
N ALA A 277 -5.57 40.62 31.20
CA ALA A 277 -6.13 41.44 30.13
C ALA A 277 -7.17 40.66 29.33
N GLU A 278 -8.25 41.34 28.94
CA GLU A 278 -9.30 40.71 28.10
C GLU A 278 -8.80 40.48 26.64
N ILE A 279 -8.76 39.25 26.25
CA ILE A 279 -8.38 38.82 24.90
C ILE A 279 -9.66 38.51 24.10
N PRO A 280 -9.92 39.20 22.97
CA PRO A 280 -11.11 38.99 22.17
C PRO A 280 -11.09 37.62 21.47
N VAL A 281 -12.28 37.01 21.32
CA VAL A 281 -12.50 35.72 20.66
C VAL A 281 -13.19 35.94 19.32
N PHE A 282 -12.54 35.50 18.24
CA PHE A 282 -13.05 35.63 16.87
C PHE A 282 -13.39 34.29 16.28
N GLU A 283 -14.37 34.26 15.38
CA GLU A 283 -14.55 33.12 14.45
C GLU A 283 -13.48 33.16 13.36
N ALA A 284 -12.92 31.99 13.07
CA ALA A 284 -11.93 31.84 12.00
C ALA A 284 -12.08 30.51 11.31
N ASP A 285 -12.25 30.52 9.98
CA ASP A 285 -12.46 29.33 9.12
C ASP A 285 -11.28 28.34 9.18
N TYR A 286 -10.09 28.78 9.60
CA TYR A 286 -8.92 27.92 9.71
C TYR A 286 -8.86 27.14 11.04
N VAL A 287 -9.75 27.41 11.98
CA VAL A 287 -9.85 26.65 13.24
C VAL A 287 -10.85 25.53 13.05
N VAL A 288 -10.38 24.31 13.26
CA VAL A 288 -11.19 23.11 13.11
C VAL A 288 -11.62 22.62 14.49
N GLU A 289 -12.93 22.54 14.75
CA GLU A 289 -13.51 22.16 16.04
C GLU A 289 -12.96 20.80 16.56
N ALA A 290 -12.76 19.87 15.67
CA ALA A 290 -12.31 18.52 16.00
C ALA A 290 -10.77 18.36 16.11
N TYR A 291 -10.00 19.46 16.09
CA TYR A 291 -8.55 19.40 16.28
C TYR A 291 -8.12 20.20 17.51
N GLY A 292 -7.32 19.58 18.37
CA GLY A 292 -6.83 20.19 19.60
C GLY A 292 -7.95 20.37 20.63
N THR A 293 -8.17 21.60 21.05
CA THR A 293 -9.24 22.00 22.00
C THR A 293 -10.38 22.77 21.31
N GLY A 294 -10.37 22.83 19.98
CA GLY A 294 -11.31 23.66 19.21
C GLY A 294 -11.04 25.16 19.33
N ALA A 295 -9.94 25.57 19.93
CA ALA A 295 -9.55 26.99 20.07
C ALA A 295 -8.03 27.13 19.86
N VAL A 296 -7.60 28.24 19.30
CA VAL A 296 -6.20 28.60 19.13
C VAL A 296 -5.91 30.01 19.60
N MET A 297 -4.72 30.24 20.11
CA MET A 297 -4.24 31.58 20.44
C MET A 297 -3.63 32.23 19.19
N GLY A 298 -4.00 33.47 18.91
CA GLY A 298 -3.48 34.24 17.78
C GLY A 298 -2.27 35.07 18.19
N VAL A 299 -1.15 34.84 17.51
CA VAL A 299 0.15 35.50 17.75
C VAL A 299 0.70 36.15 16.49
N PRO A 300 0.13 37.25 15.99
CA PRO A 300 0.46 37.86 14.70
C PRO A 300 1.94 38.23 14.51
N ALA A 301 2.66 38.45 15.60
CA ALA A 301 4.11 38.73 15.54
C ALA A 301 4.94 37.49 15.13
N HIS A 302 4.42 36.28 15.39
CA HIS A 302 5.19 35.02 15.27
C HIS A 302 4.58 34.00 14.33
N ASP A 303 3.34 34.23 13.85
CA ASP A 303 2.65 33.35 12.90
C ASP A 303 2.09 34.14 11.71
N GLU A 304 2.39 33.69 10.49
CA GLU A 304 2.00 34.38 9.26
C GLU A 304 0.49 34.28 8.97
N ARG A 305 -0.15 33.18 9.34
CA ARG A 305 -1.60 32.98 9.22
C ARG A 305 -2.33 33.94 10.17
N ASP A 306 -1.88 33.97 11.41
CA ASP A 306 -2.44 34.84 12.43
C ASP A 306 -2.22 36.30 12.08
N ARG A 307 -1.09 36.68 11.48
CA ARG A 307 -0.82 38.02 10.98
C ARG A 307 -1.81 38.43 9.89
N ARG A 308 -2.06 37.55 8.93
CA ARG A 308 -3.04 37.82 7.86
C ARG A 308 -4.46 38.00 8.43
N PHE A 309 -4.85 37.13 9.36
CA PHE A 309 -6.12 37.22 10.01
C PHE A 309 -6.25 38.53 10.83
N ALA A 310 -5.26 38.84 11.66
CA ALA A 310 -5.23 40.08 12.45
C ALA A 310 -5.34 41.34 11.58
N MET A 311 -4.63 41.37 10.45
CA MET A 311 -4.73 42.47 9.48
C MET A 311 -6.15 42.60 8.90
N ALA A 312 -6.77 41.49 8.55
CA ALA A 312 -8.14 41.47 8.01
C ALA A 312 -9.20 41.95 9.05
N GLN A 313 -8.97 41.64 10.32
CA GLN A 313 -9.87 42.01 11.44
C GLN A 313 -9.49 43.34 12.12
N GLY A 314 -8.42 44.02 11.70
CA GLY A 314 -7.94 45.23 12.31
C GLY A 314 -7.38 45.07 13.74
N ILE A 315 -6.87 43.87 14.05
CA ILE A 315 -6.29 43.53 15.35
C ILE A 315 -4.84 44.00 15.43
N ALA A 316 -4.47 44.69 16.51
CA ALA A 316 -3.11 45.14 16.75
C ALA A 316 -2.16 43.95 17.00
N THR A 317 -0.93 44.06 16.51
CA THR A 317 0.14 43.09 16.79
C THR A 317 0.88 43.43 18.05
N SER A 318 1.06 42.48 18.96
CA SER A 318 1.93 42.58 20.12
C SER A 318 3.31 42.00 19.83
N HIS A 319 4.35 42.76 20.15
CA HIS A 319 5.76 42.36 20.07
C HIS A 319 6.34 42.10 21.47
N ALA A 320 5.54 41.55 22.39
CA ALA A 320 6.02 41.18 23.71
C ALA A 320 7.17 40.17 23.62
N GLU A 321 8.08 40.23 24.56
CA GLU A 321 9.24 39.32 24.66
C GLU A 321 8.76 37.88 24.90
N LEU A 322 9.38 36.94 24.24
CA LEU A 322 9.04 35.51 24.39
C LEU A 322 9.46 35.01 25.78
N LEU A 323 8.73 34.04 26.29
CA LEU A 323 9.09 33.40 27.55
C LEU A 323 10.36 32.52 27.33
N ASP A 324 11.18 32.49 28.38
CA ASP A 324 12.24 31.48 28.44
C ASP A 324 11.64 30.05 28.55
N PRO A 325 12.40 28.97 28.26
CA PRO A 325 11.88 27.62 28.29
C PRO A 325 11.26 27.17 29.64
N GLN A 326 11.79 27.67 30.78
CA GLN A 326 11.29 27.31 32.09
C GLN A 326 9.95 28.00 32.37
N ALA A 327 9.86 29.30 32.07
CA ALA A 327 8.61 30.07 32.18
C ALA A 327 7.54 29.52 31.22
N ALA A 328 7.92 29.17 29.96
CA ALA A 328 7.02 28.58 28.98
C ALA A 328 6.48 27.23 29.43
N ALA A 329 7.26 26.42 30.13
CA ALA A 329 6.82 25.12 30.67
C ALA A 329 5.84 25.28 31.85
N ALA A 330 5.79 26.46 32.51
CA ALA A 330 4.98 26.71 33.68
C ALA A 330 3.61 27.33 33.36
N VAL A 331 3.33 27.77 32.13
CA VAL A 331 2.11 28.51 31.78
C VAL A 331 0.85 27.64 31.61
N GLY A 332 1.00 26.30 31.59
CA GLY A 332 -0.14 25.39 31.42
C GLY A 332 0.26 23.92 31.67
N ALA A 333 -0.58 23.01 31.29
CA ALA A 333 -0.35 21.58 31.45
C ALA A 333 0.27 20.98 30.17
N PRO A 334 1.33 20.17 30.27
CA PRO A 334 1.84 19.41 29.13
C PRO A 334 0.73 18.53 28.53
N ALA A 335 0.62 18.51 27.22
CA ALA A 335 -0.36 17.71 26.50
C ALA A 335 0.19 17.17 25.19
N VAL A 336 -0.33 16.02 24.76
CA VAL A 336 -0.06 15.44 23.44
C VAL A 336 -1.35 15.44 22.65
N ARG A 337 -1.27 15.87 21.41
CA ARG A 337 -2.40 15.88 20.48
C ARG A 337 -2.01 15.20 19.18
N TYR A 338 -3.00 14.55 18.54
CA TYR A 338 -2.82 13.86 17.27
C TYR A 338 -3.68 14.51 16.21
N ARG A 339 -3.17 14.51 14.96
CA ARG A 339 -3.97 14.85 13.79
C ARG A 339 -4.88 13.70 13.37
N LEU A 340 -4.46 12.46 13.68
CA LEU A 340 -5.25 11.26 13.49
C LEU A 340 -6.62 11.40 14.16
N ARG A 341 -7.64 10.87 13.51
CA ARG A 341 -9.00 10.77 14.04
C ARG A 341 -9.43 9.32 14.08
N ASP A 342 -10.48 9.04 14.83
CA ASP A 342 -11.12 7.74 14.82
C ASP A 342 -11.65 7.43 13.41
N TRP A 343 -11.53 6.17 13.03
CA TRP A 343 -11.86 5.72 11.71
C TRP A 343 -13.38 5.62 11.53
N LEU A 344 -13.95 6.48 10.71
CA LEU A 344 -15.37 6.48 10.34
C LEU A 344 -15.65 5.34 9.35
N ILE A 345 -16.39 4.32 9.80
CA ILE A 345 -16.64 3.11 9.01
C ILE A 345 -18.01 3.03 8.35
N SER A 346 -19.04 3.72 8.85
CA SER A 346 -20.38 3.64 8.28
C SER A 346 -20.52 4.35 6.94
N ARG A 347 -21.26 3.73 6.01
CA ARG A 347 -21.55 4.26 4.67
C ARG A 347 -23.04 4.14 4.37
N GLN A 348 -23.64 5.23 3.86
CA GLN A 348 -25.03 5.30 3.44
C GLN A 348 -25.17 4.79 2.01
N ARG A 349 -24.73 3.54 1.81
CA ARG A 349 -24.68 2.84 0.52
C ARG A 349 -25.31 1.47 0.65
N TYR A 350 -25.49 0.79 -0.49
CA TYR A 350 -26.02 -0.57 -0.52
C TYR A 350 -24.91 -1.62 -0.52
N TRP A 351 -23.89 -1.45 -1.37
CA TRP A 351 -22.90 -2.48 -1.66
C TRP A 351 -21.75 -2.48 -0.66
N GLY A 352 -21.96 -3.16 0.46
CA GLY A 352 -21.00 -3.34 1.55
C GLY A 352 -21.53 -4.29 2.61
N PRO A 353 -20.69 -4.77 3.55
CA PRO A 353 -21.13 -5.62 4.65
C PRO A 353 -22.09 -4.85 5.57
N PRO A 354 -23.31 -5.33 5.83
CA PRO A 354 -24.18 -4.71 6.83
C PRO A 354 -23.49 -4.69 8.20
N ILE A 355 -23.52 -3.55 8.90
CA ILE A 355 -22.98 -3.45 10.25
C ILE A 355 -23.85 -4.29 11.21
N PRO A 356 -23.25 -5.28 11.93
CA PRO A 356 -24.02 -6.30 12.64
C PRO A 356 -24.54 -5.82 14.00
N ILE A 357 -25.21 -4.68 14.02
CA ILE A 357 -25.78 -4.05 15.23
C ILE A 357 -27.30 -3.93 15.11
N ILE A 358 -27.98 -4.15 16.22
CA ILE A 358 -29.42 -4.03 16.37
C ILE A 358 -29.74 -2.91 17.35
N HIS A 359 -30.59 -1.98 16.96
CA HIS A 359 -31.05 -0.87 17.78
C HIS A 359 -32.34 -1.26 18.51
N CYS A 360 -32.26 -1.40 19.82
CA CYS A 360 -33.37 -1.68 20.71
C CYS A 360 -33.72 -0.45 21.54
N ALA A 361 -35.01 -0.10 21.62
CA ALA A 361 -35.42 1.06 22.42
C ALA A 361 -35.16 0.87 23.93
N ALA A 362 -35.18 -0.37 24.43
CA ALA A 362 -34.95 -0.67 25.83
C ALA A 362 -33.47 -0.95 26.16
N CYS A 363 -32.71 -1.59 25.25
CA CYS A 363 -31.35 -2.05 25.52
C CYS A 363 -30.26 -1.15 24.87
N GLY A 364 -30.66 -0.21 24.00
CA GLY A 364 -29.73 0.53 23.16
C GLY A 364 -29.18 -0.32 21.98
N PRO A 365 -27.99 -0.01 21.46
CA PRO A 365 -27.33 -0.81 20.44
C PRO A 365 -26.86 -2.16 21.02
N VAL A 366 -27.18 -3.26 20.33
CA VAL A 366 -26.85 -4.64 20.71
C VAL A 366 -26.23 -5.35 19.54
N ALA A 367 -25.15 -6.10 19.73
CA ALA A 367 -24.52 -6.88 18.68
C ALA A 367 -25.43 -8.04 18.24
N VAL A 368 -25.34 -8.40 16.96
CA VAL A 368 -25.94 -9.63 16.44
C VAL A 368 -25.15 -10.82 16.99
N PRO A 369 -25.81 -11.84 17.56
CA PRO A 369 -25.15 -13.05 18.06
C PRO A 369 -24.39 -13.80 16.94
N ASP A 370 -23.29 -14.44 17.28
CA ASP A 370 -22.40 -15.13 16.34
C ASP A 370 -23.13 -16.20 15.48
N ASP A 371 -24.08 -16.94 16.10
CA ASP A 371 -24.89 -17.96 15.45
C ASP A 371 -25.91 -17.40 14.44
N ARG A 372 -26.10 -16.08 14.42
CA ARG A 372 -26.96 -15.36 13.47
C ARG A 372 -26.17 -14.59 12.41
N LEU A 373 -24.84 -14.70 12.39
CA LEU A 373 -23.99 -14.17 11.34
C LEU A 373 -23.87 -15.15 10.16
N PRO A 374 -23.84 -14.68 8.93
CA PRO A 374 -23.85 -13.25 8.55
C PRO A 374 -25.27 -12.64 8.54
N VAL A 375 -25.33 -11.35 8.85
CA VAL A 375 -26.46 -10.52 8.45
C VAL A 375 -26.38 -10.34 6.95
N LEU A 376 -27.20 -11.05 6.22
CA LEU A 376 -27.17 -11.03 4.75
C LEU A 376 -27.66 -9.70 4.19
N LEU A 377 -26.99 -9.24 3.13
CA LEU A 377 -27.43 -8.10 2.33
C LEU A 377 -28.72 -8.51 1.58
N PRO A 378 -29.85 -7.78 1.75
CA PRO A 378 -31.08 -8.13 1.05
C PRO A 378 -30.99 -7.75 -0.43
N GLU A 379 -31.59 -8.53 -1.30
CA GLU A 379 -31.74 -8.15 -2.71
C GLU A 379 -32.77 -7.03 -2.84
N ILE A 380 -32.36 -5.91 -3.45
CA ILE A 380 -33.21 -4.75 -3.74
C ILE A 380 -33.02 -4.31 -5.19
N GLU A 381 -34.11 -3.96 -5.87
CA GLU A 381 -34.03 -3.52 -7.26
C GLU A 381 -33.45 -2.10 -7.37
N ASP A 382 -33.90 -1.18 -6.52
CA ASP A 382 -33.40 0.18 -6.47
C ASP A 382 -32.43 0.36 -5.29
N PHE A 383 -31.14 0.29 -5.59
CA PHE A 383 -30.04 0.47 -4.64
C PHE A 383 -29.43 1.89 -4.69
N ARG A 384 -30.06 2.85 -5.41
CA ARG A 384 -29.57 4.21 -5.51
C ARG A 384 -29.68 4.94 -4.17
N PRO A 385 -28.60 5.62 -3.73
CA PRO A 385 -28.67 6.44 -2.54
C PRO A 385 -29.60 7.65 -2.76
N ALA A 386 -30.53 7.86 -1.83
CA ALA A 386 -31.52 8.94 -1.93
C ALA A 386 -30.95 10.33 -1.58
N GLY A 387 -29.73 10.43 -1.02
CA GLY A 387 -29.12 11.71 -0.60
C GLY A 387 -29.67 12.30 0.69
N THR A 388 -30.61 11.62 1.34
CA THR A 388 -31.19 12.04 2.63
C THR A 388 -30.19 11.93 3.79
N GLY A 389 -29.16 11.11 3.63
CA GLY A 389 -28.24 10.69 4.70
C GLY A 389 -28.59 9.32 5.26
N GLU A 390 -29.60 8.67 4.71
CA GLU A 390 -29.98 7.28 5.03
C GLU A 390 -29.53 6.33 3.91
N SER A 391 -29.17 5.11 4.29
CA SER A 391 -28.85 4.03 3.35
C SER A 391 -30.10 3.57 2.58
N PRO A 392 -29.97 3.08 1.33
CA PRO A 392 -31.05 2.42 0.62
C PRO A 392 -31.68 1.27 1.39
N LEU A 393 -30.93 0.59 2.26
CA LEU A 393 -31.41 -0.49 3.13
C LEU A 393 -32.49 -0.03 4.10
N ALA A 394 -32.54 1.25 4.47
CA ALA A 394 -33.56 1.80 5.38
C ALA A 394 -34.99 1.65 4.80
N SER A 395 -35.14 1.57 3.48
CA SER A 395 -36.43 1.37 2.80
C SER A 395 -36.92 -0.08 2.85
N VAL A 396 -36.09 -1.05 3.22
CA VAL A 396 -36.43 -2.48 3.26
C VAL A 396 -37.01 -2.83 4.63
N HIS A 397 -38.24 -2.42 4.88
CA HIS A 397 -38.85 -2.47 6.21
C HIS A 397 -38.86 -3.87 6.86
N ASP A 398 -39.11 -4.92 6.09
CA ASP A 398 -39.14 -6.30 6.59
C ASP A 398 -37.74 -6.79 7.00
N TRP A 399 -36.70 -6.35 6.30
CA TRP A 399 -35.31 -6.64 6.66
C TRP A 399 -34.86 -5.80 7.86
N VAL A 400 -35.26 -4.53 7.93
CA VAL A 400 -34.92 -3.63 9.05
C VAL A 400 -35.57 -4.08 10.35
N ALA A 401 -36.81 -4.51 10.31
CA ALA A 401 -37.53 -4.99 11.49
C ALA A 401 -36.95 -6.31 12.00
N THR A 402 -36.67 -6.37 13.31
CA THR A 402 -36.12 -7.56 13.96
C THR A 402 -36.49 -7.62 15.43
N THR A 403 -36.04 -8.66 16.11
CA THR A 403 -36.15 -8.79 17.56
C THR A 403 -34.80 -8.58 18.23
N CYS A 404 -34.81 -7.89 19.36
CA CYS A 404 -33.64 -7.70 20.19
C CYS A 404 -33.16 -9.04 20.76
N PRO A 405 -31.89 -9.43 20.57
CA PRO A 405 -31.37 -10.68 21.13
C PRO A 405 -31.28 -10.67 22.67
N SER A 406 -31.23 -9.50 23.30
CA SER A 406 -31.11 -9.37 24.74
C SER A 406 -32.47 -9.40 25.48
N CYS A 407 -33.49 -8.73 24.97
CA CYS A 407 -34.77 -8.63 25.66
C CYS A 407 -35.97 -9.25 24.89
N ASN A 408 -35.75 -9.76 23.67
CA ASN A 408 -36.76 -10.27 22.75
C ASN A 408 -37.85 -9.27 22.34
N GLY A 409 -37.69 -7.98 22.66
CA GLY A 409 -38.58 -6.91 22.22
C GLY A 409 -38.36 -6.51 20.76
N PRO A 410 -39.31 -5.74 20.17
CA PRO A 410 -39.15 -5.22 18.81
C PRO A 410 -37.91 -4.32 18.72
N ALA A 411 -37.16 -4.48 17.64
CA ALA A 411 -35.93 -3.77 17.41
C ALA A 411 -35.71 -3.54 15.91
N ARG A 412 -34.65 -2.80 15.55
CA ARG A 412 -34.32 -2.46 14.16
C ARG A 412 -32.84 -2.80 13.90
N ARG A 413 -32.55 -3.38 12.74
CA ARG A 413 -31.17 -3.53 12.27
C ARG A 413 -30.56 -2.16 11.94
N GLU A 414 -29.26 -2.06 12.11
CA GLU A 414 -28.49 -0.97 11.50
C GLU A 414 -28.63 -1.06 9.98
N THR A 415 -28.74 0.10 9.32
CA THR A 415 -28.95 0.19 7.87
C THR A 415 -27.73 0.67 7.11
N ASP A 416 -26.74 1.23 7.79
CA ASP A 416 -25.46 1.55 7.18
C ASP A 416 -24.64 0.28 6.94
N VAL A 417 -23.88 0.28 5.86
CA VAL A 417 -22.88 -0.76 5.58
C VAL A 417 -21.51 -0.26 6.02
N SER A 418 -20.56 -1.18 6.30
CA SER A 418 -19.21 -0.81 6.61
C SER A 418 -18.40 -0.38 5.38
N ASP A 419 -17.40 0.45 5.57
CA ASP A 419 -16.41 0.81 4.55
C ASP A 419 -15.68 -0.45 4.07
N THR A 420 -15.43 -0.57 2.79
CA THR A 420 -14.68 -1.69 2.18
C THR A 420 -13.28 -1.87 2.78
N PHE A 421 -12.67 -0.79 3.29
CA PHE A 421 -11.39 -0.90 3.99
C PHE A 421 -11.46 -1.73 5.29
N VAL A 422 -12.64 -1.92 5.87
CA VAL A 422 -12.81 -2.85 7.01
C VAL A 422 -12.58 -4.29 6.54
N ASP A 423 -13.07 -4.65 5.36
CA ASP A 423 -12.85 -5.96 4.76
C ASP A 423 -11.37 -6.21 4.44
N SER A 424 -10.70 -5.19 3.89
CA SER A 424 -9.30 -5.32 3.50
C SER A 424 -8.31 -5.16 4.66
N ALA A 425 -8.74 -4.68 5.83
CA ALA A 425 -7.86 -4.50 6.98
C ALA A 425 -7.42 -5.81 7.66
N TRP A 426 -8.07 -6.93 7.37
CA TRP A 426 -7.80 -8.23 8.00
C TRP A 426 -7.66 -9.40 7.00
N TYR A 427 -7.83 -9.18 5.72
CA TYR A 427 -7.95 -10.20 4.66
C TYR A 427 -6.76 -11.18 4.61
N PHE A 428 -5.57 -10.72 4.95
CA PHE A 428 -4.36 -11.55 4.99
C PHE A 428 -4.45 -12.67 6.04
N LEU A 429 -5.23 -12.47 7.12
CA LEU A 429 -5.51 -13.50 8.14
C LEU A 429 -6.40 -14.63 7.58
N ARG A 430 -7.24 -14.32 6.59
CA ARG A 430 -8.16 -15.29 6.00
C ARG A 430 -7.47 -16.26 5.05
N TYR A 431 -6.47 -15.83 4.31
CA TYR A 431 -5.83 -16.65 3.28
C TYR A 431 -5.30 -18.00 3.77
N PRO A 432 -4.61 -18.11 4.90
CA PRO A 432 -4.19 -19.42 5.39
C PRO A 432 -5.34 -20.36 5.78
N SER A 433 -6.57 -19.88 5.86
CA SER A 433 -7.69 -20.60 6.49
C SER A 433 -9.00 -20.56 5.69
N THR A 434 -8.93 -20.39 4.36
CA THR A 434 -10.11 -20.23 3.50
C THR A 434 -11.04 -21.44 3.48
N GLU A 435 -10.55 -22.64 3.82
CA GLU A 435 -11.33 -23.88 3.88
C GLU A 435 -12.20 -24.02 5.15
N PHE A 436 -11.98 -23.21 6.19
CA PHE A 436 -12.77 -23.28 7.42
C PHE A 436 -14.03 -22.40 7.33
N ASP A 437 -15.19 -23.00 7.61
CA ASP A 437 -16.47 -22.31 7.64
C ASP A 437 -16.94 -21.95 9.06
N ASP A 438 -16.27 -22.51 10.09
CA ASP A 438 -16.64 -22.37 11.50
C ASP A 438 -15.82 -21.30 12.24
N ARG A 439 -14.77 -20.78 11.62
CA ARG A 439 -13.87 -19.80 12.20
C ARG A 439 -13.29 -18.84 11.16
N PRO A 440 -12.90 -17.58 11.54
CA PRO A 440 -12.30 -16.62 10.61
C PRO A 440 -10.91 -17.07 10.15
N TRP A 441 -10.12 -17.64 11.06
CA TRP A 441 -8.81 -18.25 10.84
C TRP A 441 -8.52 -19.34 11.88
N ASP A 442 -7.63 -20.23 11.56
CA ASP A 442 -7.05 -21.18 12.48
C ASP A 442 -5.90 -20.52 13.25
N ALA A 443 -5.97 -20.51 14.59
CA ALA A 443 -5.03 -19.78 15.43
C ALA A 443 -3.61 -20.36 15.35
N ASP A 444 -3.48 -21.70 15.34
CA ASP A 444 -2.17 -22.35 15.28
C ASP A 444 -1.50 -22.13 13.94
N ARG A 445 -2.24 -22.25 12.84
CA ARG A 445 -1.74 -21.99 11.49
C ARG A 445 -1.38 -20.52 11.30
N THR A 446 -2.21 -19.60 11.79
CA THR A 446 -1.94 -18.15 11.79
C THR A 446 -0.64 -17.83 12.53
N ALA A 447 -0.44 -18.40 13.71
CA ALA A 447 0.79 -18.20 14.50
C ALA A 447 2.05 -18.75 13.81
N LYS A 448 1.91 -19.79 12.98
CA LYS A 448 3.02 -20.40 12.23
C LYS A 448 3.38 -19.65 10.94
N VAL A 449 2.39 -19.13 10.24
CA VAL A 449 2.54 -18.63 8.85
C VAL A 449 2.64 -17.11 8.80
N LEU A 450 2.05 -16.39 9.75
CA LEU A 450 2.00 -14.94 9.78
C LEU A 450 2.84 -14.37 10.93
N PRO A 451 3.26 -13.11 10.88
CA PRO A 451 2.87 -12.05 9.93
C PRO A 451 3.41 -12.25 8.51
N VAL A 452 2.94 -11.43 7.57
CA VAL A 452 3.30 -11.49 6.15
C VAL A 452 4.77 -11.10 5.95
N ASP A 453 5.60 -11.99 5.39
CA ASP A 453 7.04 -11.74 5.20
C ASP A 453 7.34 -10.63 4.21
N PHE A 454 6.55 -10.54 3.16
CA PHE A 454 6.68 -9.52 2.14
C PHE A 454 5.31 -9.04 1.66
N TYR A 455 5.10 -7.73 1.68
CA TYR A 455 3.88 -7.10 1.22
C TYR A 455 4.17 -6.02 0.16
N ALA A 456 3.43 -6.03 -0.93
CA ALA A 456 3.53 -5.02 -1.96
C ALA A 456 2.21 -4.29 -2.20
N GLY A 457 2.26 -2.96 -2.18
CA GLY A 457 1.09 -2.11 -2.37
C GLY A 457 1.33 -0.87 -3.20
N GLY A 458 0.26 -0.09 -3.40
CA GLY A 458 0.30 1.22 -4.03
C GLY A 458 0.65 2.35 -3.04
N PRO A 459 1.22 3.46 -3.53
CA PRO A 459 1.57 4.60 -2.66
C PRO A 459 0.33 5.26 -2.02
N GLU A 460 -0.82 5.16 -2.66
CA GLU A 460 -2.10 5.69 -2.17
C GLU A 460 -2.62 4.99 -0.91
N HIS A 461 -2.17 3.76 -0.65
CA HIS A 461 -2.62 2.94 0.46
C HIS A 461 -1.80 3.11 1.75
N VAL A 462 -0.68 3.83 1.71
CA VAL A 462 0.20 4.04 2.87
C VAL A 462 -0.54 4.66 4.06
N GLN A 463 -1.37 5.67 3.81
CA GLN A 463 -2.15 6.40 4.83
C GLN A 463 -3.58 5.86 5.00
N ARG A 464 -3.96 4.81 4.28
CA ARG A 464 -5.29 4.17 4.26
C ARG A 464 -5.16 2.71 4.66
N HIS A 465 -5.23 1.81 3.70
CA HIS A 465 -5.22 0.37 3.92
C HIS A 465 -4.08 -0.10 4.85
N HIS A 466 -2.83 0.35 4.63
CA HIS A 466 -1.71 -0.08 5.49
C HIS A 466 -1.87 0.42 6.94
N LEU A 467 -2.35 1.64 7.13
CA LEU A 467 -2.61 2.18 8.47
C LEU A 467 -3.76 1.44 9.14
N TYR A 468 -4.83 1.17 8.41
CA TYR A 468 -6.00 0.45 8.91
C TYR A 468 -5.68 -1.01 9.25
N ALA A 469 -4.89 -1.69 8.41
CA ALA A 469 -4.45 -3.06 8.68
C ALA A 469 -3.58 -3.14 9.93
N ARG A 470 -2.68 -2.18 10.17
CA ARG A 470 -1.89 -2.10 11.39
C ARG A 470 -2.77 -1.90 12.63
N PHE A 471 -3.67 -0.91 12.58
CA PHE A 471 -4.63 -0.68 13.65
C PHE A 471 -5.47 -1.92 13.95
N MET A 472 -6.06 -2.53 12.92
CA MET A 472 -6.89 -3.74 13.05
C MET A 472 -6.11 -4.88 13.69
N THR A 473 -4.86 -5.09 13.25
CA THR A 473 -4.01 -6.15 13.81
C THR A 473 -3.67 -5.91 15.27
N MET A 474 -3.32 -4.68 15.65
CA MET A 474 -3.07 -4.30 17.05
C MET A 474 -4.32 -4.51 17.92
N ALA A 475 -5.50 -4.14 17.41
CA ALA A 475 -6.76 -4.33 18.13
C ALA A 475 -7.09 -5.83 18.31
N LEU A 476 -6.90 -6.64 17.27
CA LEU A 476 -7.09 -8.10 17.35
C LEU A 476 -6.05 -8.78 18.26
N HIS A 477 -4.82 -8.26 18.30
CA HIS A 477 -3.78 -8.72 19.23
C HIS A 477 -4.18 -8.44 20.69
N ASP A 478 -4.67 -7.24 20.99
CA ASP A 478 -5.12 -6.89 22.34
C ASP A 478 -6.30 -7.75 22.82
N LEU A 479 -7.13 -8.21 21.87
CA LEU A 479 -8.21 -9.16 22.13
C LEU A 479 -7.71 -10.62 22.25
N GLY A 480 -6.41 -10.88 22.08
CA GLY A 480 -5.82 -12.23 22.13
C GLY A 480 -6.19 -13.10 20.92
N LEU A 481 -6.62 -12.51 19.81
CA LEU A 481 -7.10 -13.22 18.62
C LEU A 481 -5.96 -13.50 17.62
N VAL A 482 -4.89 -12.71 17.64
CA VAL A 482 -3.67 -12.92 16.84
C VAL A 482 -2.42 -12.72 17.72
N PRO A 483 -1.30 -13.40 17.42
CA PRO A 483 -0.10 -13.36 18.27
C PRO A 483 0.90 -12.24 17.94
N PHE A 484 0.59 -11.36 16.99
CA PHE A 484 1.48 -10.29 16.51
C PHE A 484 0.72 -8.96 16.39
N GLU A 485 1.46 -7.86 16.49
CA GLU A 485 0.91 -6.49 16.43
C GLU A 485 0.99 -5.87 15.03
N GLU A 486 1.98 -6.27 14.22
CA GLU A 486 2.21 -5.70 12.89
C GLU A 486 1.94 -6.75 11.80
N PRO A 487 1.06 -6.43 10.83
CA PRO A 487 0.70 -7.38 9.79
C PRO A 487 1.77 -7.55 8.72
N PHE A 488 2.54 -6.48 8.45
CA PHE A 488 3.46 -6.34 7.31
C PHE A 488 4.84 -5.83 7.78
N PRO A 489 5.70 -6.68 8.37
CA PRO A 489 7.05 -6.28 8.79
C PRO A 489 7.88 -5.69 7.67
N ARG A 490 7.69 -6.16 6.43
CA ARG A 490 8.38 -5.66 5.24
C ARG A 490 7.39 -5.30 4.15
N ILE A 491 7.48 -4.05 3.67
CA ILE A 491 6.72 -3.62 2.48
C ILE A 491 7.63 -3.02 1.41
N ARG A 492 7.14 -3.08 0.17
CA ARG A 492 7.66 -2.29 -0.93
C ARG A 492 6.51 -1.62 -1.66
N ILE A 493 6.75 -0.38 -2.09
CA ILE A 493 5.73 0.42 -2.76
C ILE A 493 6.00 0.41 -4.26
N GLY A 494 5.14 -0.27 -5.01
CA GLY A 494 5.21 -0.29 -6.46
C GLY A 494 4.90 1.08 -7.06
N GLY A 495 5.77 1.53 -7.98
CA GLY A 495 5.58 2.79 -8.69
C GLY A 495 4.40 2.74 -9.66
N LEU A 496 3.96 3.91 -10.10
CA LEU A 496 2.86 4.02 -11.06
C LEU A 496 3.36 3.85 -12.49
N ILE A 497 2.63 3.06 -13.28
CA ILE A 497 2.78 3.06 -14.73
C ILE A 497 1.82 4.09 -15.31
N VAL A 498 2.39 5.03 -16.05
CA VAL A 498 1.68 6.10 -16.73
C VAL A 498 1.61 5.84 -18.24
N LYS A 499 0.65 6.46 -18.91
CA LYS A 499 0.52 6.46 -20.37
C LYS A 499 0.28 7.88 -20.84
N ASP A 500 1.07 8.32 -21.82
CA ASP A 500 1.05 9.69 -22.35
C ASP A 500 1.27 10.74 -21.24
N GLY A 501 2.25 10.46 -20.33
CA GLY A 501 2.64 11.32 -19.23
C GLY A 501 1.61 11.45 -18.09
N ALA A 502 0.54 10.64 -18.09
CA ALA A 502 -0.53 10.72 -17.11
C ALA A 502 -0.89 9.35 -16.50
N LYS A 503 -1.37 9.37 -15.24
CA LYS A 503 -1.96 8.17 -14.61
C LYS A 503 -3.09 7.64 -15.50
N MET A 504 -3.11 6.32 -15.73
CA MET A 504 -4.17 5.68 -16.49
C MET A 504 -5.51 5.82 -15.78
N SER A 505 -6.52 6.34 -16.50
CA SER A 505 -7.90 6.40 -16.01
C SER A 505 -8.88 6.30 -17.18
N LYS A 506 -10.08 5.75 -16.90
CA LYS A 506 -11.14 5.63 -17.90
C LYS A 506 -11.61 7.00 -18.42
N SER A 507 -11.68 7.98 -17.53
CA SER A 507 -12.10 9.35 -17.89
C SER A 507 -11.14 10.02 -18.88
N ARG A 508 -9.87 9.61 -18.92
CA ARG A 508 -8.86 10.10 -19.86
C ARG A 508 -8.73 9.26 -21.12
N GLY A 509 -9.34 8.07 -21.15
CA GLY A 509 -9.26 7.16 -22.31
C GLY A 509 -7.87 6.58 -22.57
N ASN A 510 -6.94 6.67 -21.60
CA ASN A 510 -5.55 6.21 -21.72
C ASN A 510 -5.29 4.87 -21.01
N VAL A 511 -6.33 4.11 -20.67
CA VAL A 511 -6.18 2.78 -20.06
C VAL A 511 -5.68 1.78 -21.09
N VAL A 512 -4.59 1.08 -20.75
CA VAL A 512 -4.05 -0.01 -21.56
C VAL A 512 -4.43 -1.33 -20.90
N THR A 513 -5.20 -2.16 -21.62
CA THR A 513 -5.60 -3.49 -21.14
C THR A 513 -4.51 -4.53 -21.40
N PRO A 514 -4.22 -5.44 -20.45
CA PRO A 514 -3.27 -6.52 -20.68
C PRO A 514 -3.71 -7.50 -21.78
N ASP A 515 -5.02 -7.65 -22.03
CA ASP A 515 -5.55 -8.59 -23.01
C ASP A 515 -5.03 -8.31 -24.44
N ASP A 516 -4.82 -7.03 -24.79
CA ASP A 516 -4.32 -6.62 -26.10
C ASP A 516 -2.90 -7.14 -26.38
N TYR A 517 -2.08 -7.24 -25.34
CA TYR A 517 -0.71 -7.71 -25.43
C TYR A 517 -0.59 -9.23 -25.18
N VAL A 518 -1.24 -9.73 -24.14
CA VAL A 518 -1.22 -11.17 -23.82
C VAL A 518 -1.78 -11.99 -24.99
N GLY A 519 -2.81 -11.48 -25.67
CA GLY A 519 -3.39 -12.13 -26.86
C GLY A 519 -2.51 -12.12 -28.11
N THR A 520 -1.48 -11.28 -28.17
CA THR A 520 -0.62 -11.08 -29.35
C THR A 520 0.81 -11.54 -29.10
N VAL A 521 1.51 -10.88 -28.18
CA VAL A 521 2.95 -11.10 -27.90
C VAL A 521 3.20 -12.05 -26.73
N GLY A 522 2.16 -12.37 -25.94
CA GLY A 522 2.21 -13.23 -24.77
C GLY A 522 2.43 -12.49 -23.45
N ALA A 523 2.14 -13.21 -22.37
CA ALA A 523 2.24 -12.69 -21.00
C ALA A 523 3.70 -12.38 -20.62
N ASP A 524 4.63 -13.24 -20.97
CA ASP A 524 6.04 -13.06 -20.62
C ASP A 524 6.63 -11.80 -21.25
N ALA A 525 6.28 -11.49 -22.51
CA ALA A 525 6.76 -10.28 -23.17
C ALA A 525 6.19 -9.02 -22.49
N LEU A 526 4.93 -9.03 -22.10
CA LEU A 526 4.31 -7.93 -21.37
C LEU A 526 4.96 -7.76 -19.98
N ARG A 527 5.12 -8.85 -19.21
CA ARG A 527 5.77 -8.85 -17.88
C ARG A 527 7.17 -8.24 -17.94
N CYS A 528 8.04 -8.81 -18.79
CA CYS A 528 9.40 -8.33 -18.94
C CYS A 528 9.47 -6.90 -19.46
N GLY A 529 8.62 -6.51 -20.41
CA GLY A 529 8.59 -5.18 -20.96
C GLY A 529 8.24 -4.12 -19.91
N LEU A 530 7.25 -4.41 -19.08
CA LEU A 530 6.87 -3.57 -17.97
C LEU A 530 8.00 -3.47 -16.92
N LEU A 531 8.55 -4.60 -16.47
CA LEU A 531 9.61 -4.64 -15.48
C LEU A 531 10.94 -4.02 -15.98
N PHE A 532 11.17 -4.03 -17.30
CA PHE A 532 12.36 -3.42 -17.90
C PHE A 532 12.25 -1.90 -18.05
N SER A 533 11.02 -1.34 -18.11
CA SER A 533 10.79 0.07 -18.43
C SER A 533 11.36 1.03 -17.37
N ALA A 534 11.40 0.64 -16.10
CA ALA A 534 11.86 1.49 -15.00
C ALA A 534 12.19 0.69 -13.74
N PRO A 535 12.91 1.30 -12.76
CA PRO A 535 13.02 0.74 -11.40
C PRO A 535 11.62 0.56 -10.80
N TRP A 536 11.35 -0.62 -10.23
CA TRP A 536 9.99 -1.04 -9.85
C TRP A 536 9.29 -0.10 -8.86
N GLU A 537 10.03 0.47 -7.90
CA GLU A 537 9.47 1.42 -6.92
C GLU A 537 9.22 2.82 -7.52
N GLN A 538 9.83 3.16 -8.64
CA GLN A 538 9.65 4.47 -9.29
C GLN A 538 8.49 4.47 -10.27
N GLY A 539 8.23 3.33 -10.91
CA GLY A 539 7.30 3.25 -12.04
C GLY A 539 7.87 3.93 -13.30
N GLY A 540 7.06 4.07 -14.32
CA GLY A 540 7.53 4.67 -15.59
C GLY A 540 6.46 4.78 -16.65
N GLU A 541 6.87 5.22 -17.83
CA GLU A 541 6.00 5.35 -19.00
C GLU A 541 5.83 4.00 -19.71
N PHE A 542 4.59 3.62 -19.99
CA PHE A 542 4.29 2.45 -20.82
C PHE A 542 4.52 2.77 -22.30
N THR A 543 5.35 1.96 -22.97
CA THR A 543 5.65 2.10 -24.39
C THR A 543 5.66 0.77 -25.14
N ASP A 544 5.10 0.76 -26.34
CA ASP A 544 5.15 -0.41 -27.23
C ASP A 544 6.58 -0.79 -27.64
N ALA A 545 7.46 0.20 -27.68
CA ALA A 545 8.88 -0.02 -28.03
C ALA A 545 9.62 -0.92 -27.03
N ALA A 546 9.29 -0.81 -25.74
CA ALA A 546 9.83 -1.69 -24.69
C ALA A 546 9.43 -3.16 -24.95
N ILE A 547 8.14 -3.38 -25.23
CA ILE A 547 7.59 -4.71 -25.54
C ILE A 547 8.30 -5.32 -26.77
N ALA A 548 8.39 -4.57 -27.89
CA ALA A 548 9.06 -4.99 -29.10
C ALA A 548 10.57 -5.31 -28.88
N GLY A 549 11.22 -4.60 -27.94
CA GLY A 549 12.58 -4.88 -27.52
C GLY A 549 12.71 -6.26 -26.87
N ILE A 550 11.78 -6.58 -25.97
CA ILE A 550 11.72 -7.88 -25.28
C ILE A 550 11.41 -9.02 -26.26
N GLU A 551 10.52 -8.84 -27.22
CA GLU A 551 10.25 -9.86 -28.25
C GLU A 551 11.52 -10.25 -29.02
N ARG A 552 12.34 -9.26 -29.44
CA ARG A 552 13.63 -9.51 -30.07
C ARG A 552 14.60 -10.24 -29.15
N PHE A 553 14.64 -9.86 -27.88
CA PHE A 553 15.44 -10.55 -26.86
C PHE A 553 15.01 -12.02 -26.73
N PHE A 554 13.71 -12.31 -26.60
CA PHE A 554 13.17 -13.66 -26.50
C PHE A 554 13.42 -14.49 -27.76
N ALA A 555 13.29 -13.89 -28.94
CA ALA A 555 13.63 -14.59 -30.18
C ALA A 555 15.11 -14.99 -30.25
N LYS A 556 16.01 -14.10 -29.76
CA LYS A 556 17.45 -14.42 -29.67
C LYS A 556 17.69 -15.49 -28.59
N THR A 557 17.04 -15.38 -27.43
CA THR A 557 17.13 -16.36 -26.34
C THR A 557 16.77 -17.77 -26.81
N ARG A 558 15.61 -17.94 -27.45
CA ARG A 558 15.21 -19.25 -28.02
C ARG A 558 16.27 -19.80 -28.92
N ARG A 559 16.79 -19.01 -29.86
CA ARG A 559 17.82 -19.46 -30.83
C ARG A 559 19.13 -19.87 -30.15
N VAL A 560 19.57 -19.15 -29.12
CA VAL A 560 20.81 -19.47 -28.38
C VAL A 560 20.62 -20.75 -27.56
N ILE A 561 19.52 -20.83 -26.79
CA ILE A 561 19.32 -21.97 -25.89
C ILE A 561 19.05 -23.28 -26.62
N THR A 562 18.26 -23.24 -27.69
CA THR A 562 17.96 -24.47 -28.47
C THR A 562 19.00 -24.76 -29.57
N GLY A 563 19.98 -23.89 -29.76
CA GLY A 563 21.08 -24.10 -30.70
C GLY A 563 22.09 -25.14 -30.19
N PRO A 564 23.04 -25.55 -31.06
CA PRO A 564 24.10 -26.47 -30.65
C PRO A 564 24.96 -25.89 -29.54
N ASP A 565 25.56 -26.75 -28.74
CA ASP A 565 26.52 -26.36 -27.75
C ASP A 565 27.77 -25.75 -28.38
N ARG A 566 28.29 -24.72 -27.75
CA ARG A 566 29.52 -24.02 -28.10
C ARG A 566 30.27 -23.64 -26.82
N GLU A 567 31.43 -23.02 -26.93
CA GLU A 567 32.11 -22.47 -25.76
C GLU A 567 31.19 -21.52 -24.98
N GLY A 568 31.15 -21.71 -23.66
CA GLY A 568 30.34 -20.88 -22.73
C GLY A 568 31.17 -19.69 -22.20
N PRO A 569 30.54 -18.84 -21.41
CA PRO A 569 31.21 -17.72 -20.73
C PRO A 569 32.27 -18.26 -19.76
N HIS A 570 33.33 -17.47 -19.55
CA HIS A 570 34.31 -17.78 -18.52
C HIS A 570 33.58 -17.85 -17.16
N GLU A 571 33.98 -18.77 -16.27
CA GLU A 571 33.35 -19.00 -14.97
C GLU A 571 33.20 -17.75 -14.16
N ARG A 572 34.21 -16.87 -14.12
CA ARG A 572 34.15 -15.56 -13.44
C ARG A 572 33.08 -14.64 -14.03
N THR A 573 32.87 -14.62 -15.34
CA THR A 573 31.82 -13.82 -16.00
C THR A 573 30.44 -14.33 -15.62
N LEU A 574 30.28 -15.65 -15.64
CA LEU A 574 29.03 -16.29 -15.25
C LEU A 574 28.69 -16.03 -13.77
N GLY A 575 29.68 -16.18 -12.88
CA GLY A 575 29.52 -15.89 -11.44
C GLY A 575 29.13 -14.45 -11.17
N ARG A 576 29.77 -13.47 -11.83
CA ARG A 576 29.39 -12.04 -11.73
C ARG A 576 27.97 -11.78 -12.22
N SER A 577 27.56 -12.44 -13.30
CA SER A 577 26.19 -12.28 -13.82
C SER A 577 25.15 -12.85 -12.88
N ILE A 578 25.40 -14.03 -12.28
CA ILE A 578 24.54 -14.63 -11.25
C ILE A 578 24.37 -13.65 -10.10
N HIS A 579 25.47 -13.16 -9.54
CA HIS A 579 25.44 -12.21 -8.41
C HIS A 579 24.70 -10.92 -8.78
N ALA A 580 24.97 -10.31 -9.93
CA ALA A 580 24.33 -9.07 -10.37
C ALA A 580 22.80 -9.21 -10.57
N VAL A 581 22.35 -10.35 -11.10
CA VAL A 581 20.91 -10.63 -11.26
C VAL A 581 20.27 -10.86 -9.90
N THR A 582 20.92 -11.59 -9.00
CA THR A 582 20.44 -11.84 -7.62
C THR A 582 20.29 -10.53 -6.85
N ASP A 583 21.34 -9.71 -6.78
CA ASP A 583 21.31 -8.39 -6.11
C ASP A 583 20.22 -7.48 -6.69
N ALA A 584 20.05 -7.49 -8.01
CA ALA A 584 19.01 -6.69 -8.64
C ALA A 584 17.59 -7.14 -8.30
N ILE A 585 17.35 -8.45 -8.13
CA ILE A 585 16.06 -8.98 -7.67
C ILE A 585 15.80 -8.58 -6.22
N GLU A 586 16.77 -8.77 -5.34
CA GLU A 586 16.67 -8.44 -3.91
C GLU A 586 16.41 -6.95 -3.67
N ARG A 587 16.93 -6.09 -4.53
CA ARG A 587 16.72 -4.64 -4.49
C ARG A 587 15.54 -4.13 -5.30
N PHE A 588 14.75 -5.02 -5.88
CA PHE A 588 13.63 -4.64 -6.75
C PHE A 588 14.03 -3.75 -7.94
N THR A 589 15.25 -3.89 -8.41
CA THR A 589 15.75 -3.25 -9.64
C THR A 589 15.66 -4.22 -10.82
N PHE A 590 14.47 -4.75 -11.08
CA PHE A 590 14.22 -5.78 -12.10
C PHE A 590 14.67 -5.36 -13.51
N ASN A 591 14.60 -4.08 -13.82
CA ASN A 591 15.12 -3.53 -15.07
C ASN A 591 16.63 -3.79 -15.22
N VAL A 592 17.40 -3.69 -14.13
CA VAL A 592 18.84 -4.02 -14.12
C VAL A 592 19.04 -5.52 -14.29
N ALA A 593 18.26 -6.36 -13.60
CA ALA A 593 18.35 -7.82 -13.75
C ALA A 593 18.11 -8.26 -15.21
N ILE A 594 17.08 -7.73 -15.86
CA ILE A 594 16.77 -8.03 -17.26
C ILE A 594 17.87 -7.54 -18.20
N ALA A 595 18.43 -6.34 -17.95
CA ALA A 595 19.57 -5.82 -18.71
C ALA A 595 20.79 -6.74 -18.60
N ARG A 596 21.12 -7.23 -17.39
CA ARG A 596 22.22 -8.20 -17.18
C ARG A 596 22.01 -9.52 -17.90
N LEU A 597 20.76 -10.00 -18.00
CA LEU A 597 20.42 -11.16 -18.81
C LEU A 597 20.65 -10.91 -20.32
N MET A 598 20.29 -9.71 -20.80
CA MET A 598 20.54 -9.32 -22.21
C MET A 598 22.03 -9.24 -22.53
N GLU A 599 22.85 -8.76 -21.59
CA GLU A 599 24.31 -8.66 -21.69
C GLU A 599 24.97 -10.06 -21.67
N LEU A 600 24.50 -10.98 -20.81
CA LEU A 600 25.03 -12.33 -20.69
C LEU A 600 24.71 -13.21 -21.91
N LEU A 601 23.52 -13.05 -22.53
CA LEU A 601 22.99 -13.95 -23.55
C LEU A 601 23.96 -14.24 -24.75
N PRO A 602 24.74 -13.24 -25.28
CA PRO A 602 25.69 -13.52 -26.38
C PRO A 602 26.79 -14.55 -26.04
N GLU A 603 27.16 -14.62 -24.76
CA GLU A 603 28.23 -15.48 -24.26
C GLU A 603 27.71 -16.90 -23.91
N VAL A 604 26.41 -17.07 -23.69
CA VAL A 604 25.80 -18.38 -23.37
C VAL A 604 25.98 -19.34 -24.50
N GLY A 605 26.62 -20.49 -24.21
CA GLY A 605 26.93 -21.48 -25.23
C GLY A 605 26.99 -22.92 -24.74
N SER A 606 27.65 -23.19 -23.60
CA SER A 606 27.73 -24.52 -23.01
C SER A 606 26.41 -24.99 -22.42
N ALA A 607 26.19 -26.30 -22.32
CA ALA A 607 25.00 -26.88 -21.71
C ALA A 607 24.74 -26.30 -20.29
N ASP A 608 25.80 -26.15 -19.48
CA ASP A 608 25.66 -25.61 -18.12
C ASP A 608 25.29 -24.13 -18.12
N SER A 609 25.91 -23.30 -18.96
CA SER A 609 25.57 -21.89 -19.07
C SER A 609 24.14 -21.68 -19.59
N LYS A 610 23.62 -22.56 -20.45
CA LYS A 610 22.21 -22.55 -20.88
C LYS A 610 21.27 -22.84 -19.72
N ARG A 611 21.55 -23.88 -18.91
CA ARG A 611 20.75 -24.20 -17.70
C ARG A 611 20.75 -23.09 -16.71
N ILE A 612 21.88 -22.46 -16.43
CA ILE A 612 22.01 -21.33 -15.52
C ILE A 612 21.21 -20.15 -16.05
N PHE A 613 21.37 -19.80 -17.33
CA PHE A 613 20.66 -18.66 -17.93
C PHE A 613 19.14 -18.83 -17.86
N VAL A 614 18.61 -20.03 -18.15
CA VAL A 614 17.17 -20.31 -18.10
C VAL A 614 16.63 -20.18 -16.68
N ARG A 615 17.37 -20.64 -15.67
CA ARG A 615 16.97 -20.44 -14.25
C ARG A 615 16.98 -18.97 -13.86
N LEU A 616 17.97 -18.19 -14.29
CA LEU A 616 18.01 -16.74 -14.04
C LEU A 616 16.88 -15.98 -14.75
N LEU A 617 16.41 -16.47 -15.91
CA LEU A 617 15.30 -15.89 -16.68
C LEU A 617 13.92 -16.21 -16.07
N ALA A 618 13.80 -17.34 -15.37
CA ALA A 618 12.54 -17.92 -14.93
C ALA A 618 11.63 -16.96 -14.10
N PRO A 619 12.14 -16.11 -13.20
CA PRO A 619 11.31 -15.15 -12.49
C PRO A 619 10.60 -14.14 -13.40
N PHE A 620 11.22 -13.74 -14.50
CA PHE A 620 10.74 -12.65 -15.36
C PHE A 620 9.86 -13.17 -16.51
N ALA A 621 10.26 -14.29 -17.12
CA ALA A 621 9.59 -14.91 -18.25
C ALA A 621 9.28 -16.39 -17.97
N PRO A 622 8.33 -16.68 -17.06
CA PRO A 622 8.15 -18.00 -16.50
C PRO A 622 7.76 -19.07 -17.55
N HIS A 623 6.90 -18.72 -18.50
CA HIS A 623 6.48 -19.68 -19.53
C HIS A 623 7.59 -19.99 -20.53
N LEU A 624 8.31 -18.97 -20.98
CA LEU A 624 9.44 -19.13 -21.87
C LEU A 624 10.56 -19.94 -21.20
N ALA A 625 10.85 -19.66 -19.94
CA ALA A 625 11.87 -20.38 -19.20
C ALA A 625 11.49 -21.85 -19.01
N GLU A 626 10.24 -22.17 -18.69
CA GLU A 626 9.76 -23.54 -18.57
C GLU A 626 9.85 -24.30 -19.90
N GLU A 627 9.44 -23.65 -20.99
CA GLU A 627 9.56 -24.25 -22.35
C GLU A 627 11.00 -24.50 -22.71
N LEU A 628 11.91 -23.57 -22.45
CA LEU A 628 13.34 -23.76 -22.75
C LEU A 628 13.98 -24.82 -21.87
N TRP A 629 13.59 -24.87 -20.58
CA TRP A 629 14.04 -25.91 -19.65
C TRP A 629 13.62 -27.28 -20.08
N HIS A 630 12.37 -27.44 -20.50
CA HIS A 630 11.87 -28.68 -21.08
C HIS A 630 12.63 -29.11 -22.39
N ARG A 631 12.92 -28.12 -23.26
CA ARG A 631 13.68 -28.37 -24.50
C ARG A 631 15.15 -28.76 -24.28
N LEU A 632 15.70 -28.36 -23.13
CA LEU A 632 17.04 -28.84 -22.71
C LEU A 632 17.00 -30.27 -22.17
N GLY A 633 15.82 -30.88 -22.04
CA GLY A 633 15.64 -32.25 -21.52
C GLY A 633 15.70 -32.34 -20.01
N GLU A 634 15.53 -31.24 -19.33
CA GLU A 634 15.61 -31.12 -17.87
C GLU A 634 14.28 -31.50 -17.18
N PRO A 635 14.31 -31.96 -15.92
CA PRO A 635 13.11 -32.35 -15.19
C PRO A 635 12.17 -31.15 -14.91
N PHE A 636 10.87 -31.41 -14.93
CA PHE A 636 9.84 -30.42 -14.55
C PHE A 636 9.88 -30.14 -13.05
N SER A 637 9.75 -28.89 -12.60
CA SER A 637 9.66 -27.61 -13.27
C SER A 637 10.94 -26.79 -13.04
N VAL A 638 11.24 -25.82 -13.95
CA VAL A 638 12.33 -24.87 -13.73
C VAL A 638 12.13 -24.07 -12.44
N HIS A 639 10.88 -23.80 -12.05
CA HIS A 639 10.52 -23.02 -10.85
C HIS A 639 10.73 -23.76 -9.53
N THR A 640 11.00 -25.06 -9.57
CA THR A 640 11.37 -25.89 -8.40
C THR A 640 12.86 -26.20 -8.35
N GLN A 641 13.64 -25.73 -9.34
CA GLN A 641 15.09 -25.92 -9.36
C GLN A 641 15.77 -24.91 -8.44
N PRO A 642 16.90 -25.28 -7.82
CA PRO A 642 17.63 -24.35 -6.95
C PRO A 642 18.14 -23.15 -7.74
N TRP A 643 18.09 -21.98 -7.12
CA TRP A 643 18.66 -20.75 -7.69
C TRP A 643 20.16 -20.93 -7.95
N PRO A 644 20.67 -20.48 -9.09
CA PRO A 644 22.09 -20.63 -9.42
C PRO A 644 22.98 -19.96 -8.39
N GLN A 645 23.97 -20.70 -7.89
CA GLN A 645 24.96 -20.17 -6.96
C GLN A 645 26.26 -19.84 -7.72
N SER A 646 26.93 -18.76 -7.29
CA SER A 646 28.28 -18.45 -7.80
C SER A 646 29.31 -19.24 -6.98
N ALA A 647 30.20 -19.97 -7.67
CA ALA A 647 31.34 -20.59 -7.02
C ALA A 647 32.46 -19.58 -6.66
N ALA A 648 32.37 -18.33 -7.15
CA ALA A 648 33.30 -17.28 -6.81
C ALA A 648 33.09 -16.83 -5.35
N SER A 649 34.15 -16.93 -4.55
CA SER A 649 34.15 -16.48 -3.17
C SER A 649 33.85 -14.97 -3.06
N SER A 650 33.21 -14.54 -1.99
CA SER A 650 32.91 -13.15 -1.67
C SER A 650 34.13 -12.22 -1.58
N ASP A 651 35.33 -12.77 -1.57
CA ASP A 651 36.58 -12.03 -1.48
C ASP A 651 37.00 -11.32 -2.79
N ASP A 652 36.29 -11.55 -3.92
CA ASP A 652 36.57 -10.95 -5.24
C ASP A 652 35.41 -10.04 -5.73
N GLU A 653 34.59 -9.45 -4.86
CA GLU A 653 33.55 -8.50 -5.28
C GLU A 653 34.13 -7.23 -5.87
N LEU A 654 34.41 -7.26 -7.15
CA LEU A 654 34.77 -6.06 -7.89
C LEU A 654 33.52 -5.29 -8.30
N VAL A 655 33.48 -3.99 -8.02
CA VAL A 655 32.41 -3.09 -8.40
C VAL A 655 32.94 -2.00 -9.34
N ASP A 656 32.09 -1.63 -10.30
CA ASP A 656 32.39 -0.49 -11.17
C ASP A 656 32.01 0.80 -10.47
N ILE A 657 33.00 1.63 -10.19
CA ILE A 657 32.81 2.95 -9.56
C ILE A 657 32.91 4.02 -10.62
N ALA A 658 31.90 4.89 -10.68
CA ALA A 658 31.91 6.06 -11.53
C ALA A 658 33.02 7.08 -11.05
N VAL A 659 33.88 7.50 -11.94
CA VAL A 659 34.89 8.51 -11.67
C VAL A 659 34.44 9.85 -12.21
N GLN A 660 34.30 10.82 -11.31
CA GLN A 660 33.89 12.18 -11.65
C GLN A 660 35.01 13.18 -11.33
N VAL A 661 35.06 14.27 -12.09
CA VAL A 661 35.88 15.46 -11.81
C VAL A 661 34.92 16.65 -11.88
N ASP A 662 34.81 17.38 -10.77
CA ASP A 662 33.91 18.51 -10.59
C ASP A 662 32.44 18.15 -10.97
N GLY A 663 31.97 16.95 -10.51
CA GLY A 663 30.64 16.44 -10.74
C GLY A 663 30.36 15.90 -12.16
N LYS A 664 31.33 15.97 -13.08
CA LYS A 664 31.17 15.44 -14.45
C LYS A 664 31.84 14.09 -14.56
N LEU A 665 31.08 13.09 -15.09
CA LEU A 665 31.60 11.75 -15.35
C LEU A 665 32.79 11.80 -16.33
N ARG A 666 33.88 11.11 -15.96
CA ARG A 666 35.13 11.06 -16.74
C ARG A 666 35.53 9.63 -17.14
N GLY A 667 34.96 8.64 -16.47
CA GLY A 667 35.20 7.23 -16.72
C GLY A 667 34.62 6.38 -15.61
N SER A 668 34.90 5.10 -15.65
CA SER A 668 34.64 4.13 -14.57
C SER A 668 35.92 3.33 -14.28
N ILE A 669 36.02 2.84 -13.06
CA ILE A 669 37.08 1.94 -12.63
C ILE A 669 36.45 0.76 -11.93
N THR A 670 37.12 -0.39 -12.03
CA THR A 670 36.69 -1.61 -11.33
C THR A 670 37.60 -1.83 -10.13
N VAL A 671 37.04 -1.84 -8.93
CA VAL A 671 37.76 -2.04 -7.66
C VAL A 671 36.98 -3.03 -6.77
N PRO A 672 37.64 -3.67 -5.78
CA PRO A 672 36.92 -4.43 -4.76
C PRO A 672 35.85 -3.59 -4.08
N ARG A 673 34.71 -4.21 -3.75
CA ARG A 673 33.55 -3.52 -3.14
C ARG A 673 33.89 -2.86 -1.81
N ASP A 674 34.80 -3.46 -1.05
CA ASP A 674 35.34 -3.00 0.21
C ASP A 674 36.58 -2.10 0.06
N ALA A 675 36.92 -1.74 -1.19
CA ALA A 675 38.07 -0.87 -1.45
C ALA A 675 37.96 0.43 -0.65
N SER A 676 39.02 0.76 0.06
CA SER A 676 39.09 2.04 0.78
C SER A 676 39.08 3.22 -0.20
N GLU A 677 38.65 4.40 0.28
CA GLU A 677 38.74 5.65 -0.48
C GLU A 677 40.11 5.86 -1.10
N ARG A 678 41.15 5.61 -0.30
CA ARG A 678 42.56 5.74 -0.74
C ARG A 678 42.84 4.84 -1.94
N ASN A 679 42.51 3.54 -1.84
CA ASN A 679 42.75 2.58 -2.92
C ASN A 679 41.95 2.93 -4.18
N THR A 680 40.67 3.29 -4.01
CA THR A 680 39.81 3.73 -5.11
C THR A 680 40.37 4.96 -5.82
N CYS A 681 40.88 5.94 -5.06
CA CYS A 681 41.53 7.13 -5.63
C CYS A 681 42.80 6.82 -6.38
N GLU A 682 43.62 5.89 -5.89
CA GLU A 682 44.85 5.46 -6.56
C GLU A 682 44.56 4.78 -7.90
N VAL A 683 43.59 3.88 -7.93
CA VAL A 683 43.13 3.21 -9.16
C VAL A 683 42.56 4.25 -10.14
N ALA A 684 41.71 5.15 -9.67
CA ALA A 684 41.11 6.18 -10.52
C ALA A 684 42.16 7.09 -11.17
N ARG A 685 43.19 7.47 -10.44
CA ARG A 685 44.29 8.28 -11.00
C ARG A 685 45.13 7.50 -12.01
N ARG A 686 45.28 6.20 -11.83
CA ARG A 686 46.02 5.34 -12.76
C ARG A 686 45.26 5.07 -14.04
N GLU A 687 43.95 4.85 -13.98
CA GLU A 687 43.17 4.33 -15.10
C GLU A 687 42.36 5.40 -15.85
N VAL A 688 42.03 6.52 -15.19
CA VAL A 688 41.28 7.62 -15.80
C VAL A 688 42.16 8.86 -15.97
N SER A 689 42.63 9.07 -17.16
CA SER A 689 43.58 10.17 -17.48
C SER A 689 43.07 11.58 -17.16
N ALA A 690 41.77 11.77 -17.06
CA ALA A 690 41.14 13.04 -16.72
C ALA A 690 41.18 13.35 -15.20
N VAL A 691 41.60 12.41 -14.34
CA VAL A 691 41.68 12.64 -12.89
C VAL A 691 42.94 13.47 -12.56
N PRO A 692 42.77 14.59 -11.84
CA PRO A 692 43.91 15.46 -11.49
C PRO A 692 44.82 14.80 -10.45
N ALA A 693 46.12 15.07 -10.55
CA ALA A 693 47.08 14.59 -9.57
C ALA A 693 46.82 15.14 -8.15
N VAL A 694 46.31 16.38 -8.07
CA VAL A 694 45.92 17.05 -6.82
C VAL A 694 44.47 17.51 -6.95
N ALA A 695 43.64 17.14 -5.97
CA ALA A 695 42.28 17.62 -5.81
C ALA A 695 42.13 18.35 -4.47
N THR A 696 41.33 19.40 -4.44
CA THR A 696 41.07 20.18 -3.22
C THR A 696 40.24 19.35 -2.22
N ARG A 697 39.37 18.50 -2.75
CA ARG A 697 38.52 17.60 -1.97
C ARG A 697 38.20 16.35 -2.80
N VAL A 698 38.07 15.21 -2.12
CA VAL A 698 37.52 14.00 -2.72
C VAL A 698 36.18 13.69 -2.04
N VAL A 699 35.19 13.37 -2.82
CA VAL A 699 33.90 12.84 -2.32
C VAL A 699 33.82 11.41 -2.77
N TYR A 700 33.86 10.49 -1.82
CA TYR A 700 33.80 9.05 -2.05
C TYR A 700 32.49 8.47 -1.49
N VAL A 701 31.76 7.73 -2.32
CA VAL A 701 30.64 6.93 -1.92
C VAL A 701 30.98 5.48 -2.25
N PRO A 702 31.20 4.63 -1.23
CA PRO A 702 31.62 3.24 -1.42
C PRO A 702 30.75 2.51 -2.44
N GLY A 703 31.35 1.78 -3.35
CA GLY A 703 30.67 0.99 -4.38
C GLY A 703 29.92 1.80 -5.45
N ARG A 704 29.97 3.15 -5.47
CA ARG A 704 29.15 3.97 -6.38
C ARG A 704 29.94 5.03 -7.15
N VAL A 705 30.62 5.92 -6.47
CA VAL A 705 31.27 7.07 -7.13
C VAL A 705 32.45 7.58 -6.34
N VAL A 706 33.48 8.00 -7.06
CA VAL A 706 34.55 8.86 -6.56
C VAL A 706 34.58 10.16 -7.38
N ASN A 707 34.45 11.29 -6.72
CA ASN A 707 34.45 12.62 -7.36
C ASN A 707 35.61 13.48 -6.84
N PHE A 708 36.48 13.86 -7.75
CA PHE A 708 37.64 14.75 -7.47
C PHE A 708 37.23 16.20 -7.70
N VAL A 709 37.22 17.02 -6.66
CA VAL A 709 36.88 18.44 -6.74
C VAL A 709 38.17 19.25 -6.82
N THR A 710 38.33 20.04 -7.88
CA THR A 710 39.56 20.78 -8.16
C THR A 710 39.56 22.20 -7.62
N GLY A 711 38.44 22.74 -7.13
CA GLY A 711 38.32 24.07 -6.54
C GLY A 711 38.28 25.21 -7.56
N GLY A 712 37.95 24.94 -8.79
CA GLY A 712 37.60 25.95 -9.79
C GLY A 712 36.22 26.54 -9.54
N ARG A 713 36.05 27.86 -9.55
CA ARG A 713 34.97 28.78 -9.20
C ARG A 713 33.57 28.34 -9.58
#